data_efa6b8b468183a677bcdc4a35e3fcc9a
#
_entry.id   efa6b8b468183a677bcdc4a35e3fcc9a
#
_cell.length_a   1.000
_cell.length_b   1.000
_cell.length_c   1.000
_cell.angle_alpha   90.00
_cell.angle_beta   90.00
_cell.angle_gamma   90.00
#
_symmetry.space_group_name_H-M   'P 1'
#
loop_
_entity.id
_entity.type
_entity.pdbx_description
1 polymer ?
#
loop_
_entity_poly.entity_id
_entity_poly.type
_entity_poly.pdbx_seq_one_letter_code
_entity_poly.pdbx_strand_id
1 'polypeptide(L)'
;MKNLLFLLVIYSLIGIQFAHAHDESKISKLKVPHPVCYASENVEKSYIPPPPEFLLKSILEKKSNIIVDYSLFPANAKEAFEYAVSIWEQIIESDVPIYVEARWRTMDINILGSAGPSDYYANFEYAPRKNRFYPISVVEKITKSEITGLSSPDISATFNKDIKWYFGTDGNTPELLYDFVSVVLHEIGHGLGFTGFFFVTGNTGGYGNYDAGDAAAFDIMVINDKNEQLTDTNIFNMPSAGLYNAFISNQLYSNSQAARTNNTGYKPRLYAPSTWNDGSSIYHLNESTYPSNTENSLMTHAIGKGEAVHDPGPITKGILADIGWKHTKLKLDKPKDIEEKKPITFNLSIESDTEIDSNSVFVFYSMDSFKNNKDSLLLISDNSTGIFSASLNPIIETGKIDYYVRATDMIKRYFLLPTEAPSEIYTVTIGDDLEPPEIDHVPIPYFVSNGENIRISTFALDNLGVDSVYIEFSINDVQQQPFGLKRDSANIYSGVFTDSKLLNDGDVISYQIFAIDSSKAKNKITSPVNDFYSFRIEKIFEPIGGYYNDFNISSNDFIISDFDIYTEKGFENGSLHSPHPYRSPNKNNTTFNFTTLLKYPIILKENGTMSFDEIVLVEPGENLSKFGDDDFWDYAIVEGSKDNGKTWLPIADGYDSGANSTWKVNYDKNMVNQVSTTVGIPEWYVNREIRLLENGNFKANDTILIQFRLFSDPYAHGWGWTIDNLRVQTPVSSRALVLSPGNILVYPNPFNDVINVNVQAKNNIDELTIEIFSLYGQKVAMAQKKNSLGEIQFESDLSHLSSGMYLLIVRENGKQVFSKKIIRN
;
A
#
# COMPACT_ATOMS: atom_id res chain seq x y z
N MET A 1 -6.90 -40.29 -2.64
CA MET A 1 -6.69 -39.06 -3.40
C MET A 1 -7.77 -38.08 -3.02
N LYS A 2 -7.73 -37.50 -1.82
CA LYS A 2 -8.62 -36.41 -1.34
C LYS A 2 -8.08 -35.77 -0.06
N ASN A 3 -6.74 -35.63 0.13
CA ASN A 3 -6.14 -35.00 1.29
C ASN A 3 -4.81 -34.26 0.94
N LEU A 4 -4.77 -33.57 -0.20
CA LEU A 4 -3.57 -32.80 -0.58
C LEU A 4 -3.90 -31.39 -1.12
N LEU A 5 -5.08 -30.85 -0.78
CA LEU A 5 -5.51 -29.51 -1.25
C LEU A 5 -5.79 -28.54 -0.10
N PHE A 6 -5.29 -28.78 1.11
CA PHE A 6 -5.60 -27.95 2.28
C PHE A 6 -4.36 -27.30 2.95
N LEU A 7 -3.20 -27.38 2.31
CA LEU A 7 -1.94 -26.86 2.88
C LEU A 7 -1.31 -25.69 2.11
N LEU A 8 -1.97 -25.15 1.09
CA LEU A 8 -1.46 -24.05 0.25
C LEU A 8 -2.17 -22.71 0.42
N VAL A 9 -3.14 -22.60 1.33
CA VAL A 9 -3.91 -21.35 1.58
C VAL A 9 -3.53 -20.67 2.91
N ILE A 10 -2.66 -21.25 3.73
CA ILE A 10 -2.29 -20.67 5.05
C ILE A 10 -1.01 -19.80 4.99
N TYR A 11 -0.36 -19.65 3.85
CA TYR A 11 0.87 -18.84 3.74
C TYR A 11 0.69 -17.41 3.16
N SER A 12 -0.55 -16.99 2.84
CA SER A 12 -0.80 -15.70 2.19
C SER A 12 -1.44 -14.61 3.08
N LEU A 13 -1.55 -14.80 4.41
CA LEU A 13 -2.28 -13.85 5.27
C LEU A 13 -1.55 -13.45 6.55
N ILE A 14 -0.23 -13.64 6.62
CA ILE A 14 0.64 -12.89 7.55
C ILE A 14 1.71 -12.23 6.69
N GLY A 15 1.28 -11.35 5.80
CA GLY A 15 2.12 -10.31 5.22
C GLY A 15 2.28 -9.18 6.23
N ILE A 16 2.94 -9.45 7.36
CA ILE A 16 3.67 -8.40 8.04
C ILE A 16 4.78 -8.05 7.05
N GLN A 17 4.57 -7.00 6.26
CA GLN A 17 5.66 -6.35 5.55
C GLN A 17 6.63 -5.85 6.62
N PHE A 18 7.64 -6.65 6.93
CA PHE A 18 8.85 -6.12 7.53
C PHE A 18 9.42 -5.15 6.50
N ALA A 19 9.21 -3.87 6.73
CA ALA A 19 9.93 -2.83 6.03
C ALA A 19 11.41 -3.05 6.36
N HIS A 20 12.09 -3.80 5.49
CA HIS A 20 13.52 -3.61 5.39
C HIS A 20 13.71 -2.14 5.06
N ALA A 21 14.65 -1.47 5.72
CA ALA A 21 15.18 -0.20 5.28
C ALA A 21 15.90 -0.40 3.93
N HIS A 22 15.13 -0.71 2.89
CA HIS A 22 15.50 -0.66 1.50
C HIS A 22 14.75 0.53 0.90
N ASP A 23 15.48 1.39 0.23
CA ASP A 23 15.01 2.51 -0.58
C ASP A 23 13.55 2.31 -1.02
N GLU A 24 12.69 3.16 -0.49
CA GLU A 24 11.23 3.08 -0.62
C GLU A 24 10.83 2.94 -2.09
N SER A 25 9.98 1.97 -2.38
CA SER A 25 9.30 1.88 -3.67
C SER A 25 8.47 3.15 -3.87
N LYS A 26 8.96 4.08 -4.69
CA LYS A 26 8.16 5.22 -5.13
C LYS A 26 7.09 4.68 -6.07
N ILE A 27 5.89 4.52 -5.58
CA ILE A 27 4.71 4.34 -6.42
C ILE A 27 4.41 5.72 -7.00
N SER A 28 4.64 5.93 -8.28
CA SER A 28 4.27 7.16 -8.96
C SER A 28 3.06 6.88 -9.85
N LYS A 29 1.93 7.46 -9.52
CA LYS A 29 0.76 7.53 -10.39
C LYS A 29 0.87 8.76 -11.28
N LEU A 30 1.77 8.71 -12.24
CA LEU A 30 1.88 9.75 -13.26
C LEU A 30 0.81 9.50 -14.33
N LYS A 31 -0.16 10.39 -14.45
CA LYS A 31 -1.02 10.46 -15.63
C LYS A 31 -0.17 10.99 -16.79
N VAL A 32 0.47 10.08 -17.50
CA VAL A 32 1.22 10.39 -18.71
C VAL A 32 0.26 10.28 -19.90
N PRO A 33 0.22 11.24 -20.84
CA PRO A 33 -0.53 11.07 -22.07
C PRO A 33 -0.04 9.80 -22.77
N HIS A 34 -0.96 8.90 -23.12
CA HIS A 34 -0.61 7.70 -23.87
C HIS A 34 -0.15 8.10 -25.29
N PRO A 35 0.82 7.40 -25.87
CA PRO A 35 1.15 7.52 -27.29
C PRO A 35 -0.07 7.32 -28.19
N VAL A 36 0.03 7.85 -29.40
CA VAL A 36 -1.08 7.90 -30.36
C VAL A 36 -0.59 7.43 -31.70
N CYS A 37 -1.28 6.46 -32.31
CA CYS A 37 -1.09 6.05 -33.70
C CYS A 37 -1.95 6.92 -34.63
N TYR A 38 -1.31 7.61 -35.56
CA TYR A 38 -2.01 8.46 -36.51
C TYR A 38 -2.36 7.74 -37.83
N ALA A 39 -3.44 8.15 -38.45
CA ALA A 39 -3.85 7.76 -39.76
C ALA A 39 -2.98 8.49 -40.81
N SER A 40 -2.21 7.78 -41.62
CA SER A 40 -1.58 8.31 -42.83
C SER A 40 -2.55 8.23 -44.02
N GLU A 41 -2.65 9.30 -44.81
CA GLU A 41 -3.42 9.31 -46.03
C GLU A 41 -2.69 8.61 -47.21
N ASN A 42 -1.43 8.22 -46.98
CA ASN A 42 -0.69 7.43 -48.00
C ASN A 42 -1.40 6.08 -48.24
N VAL A 43 -1.40 5.69 -49.50
CA VAL A 43 -1.94 4.39 -49.93
C VAL A 43 -0.76 3.55 -50.40
N GLU A 44 -0.34 2.59 -49.58
CA GLU A 44 0.73 1.67 -49.89
C GLU A 44 0.29 0.25 -49.54
N LYS A 45 0.07 -0.59 -50.57
CA LYS A 45 -0.27 -1.99 -50.29
C LYS A 45 1.00 -2.73 -49.89
N SER A 46 1.11 -3.05 -48.63
CA SER A 46 2.23 -3.81 -48.07
C SER A 46 1.75 -4.88 -47.07
N TYR A 47 2.53 -5.91 -46.88
CA TYR A 47 2.26 -6.95 -45.89
C TYR A 47 3.56 -7.46 -45.27
N ILE A 48 3.68 -7.27 -43.96
CA ILE A 48 4.68 -7.92 -43.10
C ILE A 48 3.94 -9.04 -42.36
N PRO A 49 4.24 -10.32 -42.64
CA PRO A 49 3.56 -11.44 -42.00
C PRO A 49 3.94 -11.58 -40.54
N PRO A 50 3.15 -12.27 -39.70
CA PRO A 50 3.52 -12.63 -38.33
C PRO A 50 4.86 -13.32 -38.23
N PRO A 51 5.53 -13.29 -37.06
CA PRO A 51 6.79 -14.00 -36.82
C PRO A 51 6.70 -15.47 -37.26
N PRO A 52 7.80 -16.06 -37.81
CA PRO A 52 7.81 -17.45 -38.25
C PRO A 52 7.37 -18.44 -37.16
N GLU A 53 7.71 -18.17 -35.88
CA GLU A 53 7.34 -18.98 -34.75
C GLU A 53 5.81 -19.02 -34.56
N PHE A 54 5.12 -17.92 -34.77
CA PHE A 54 3.66 -17.83 -34.73
C PHE A 54 3.00 -18.66 -35.84
N LEU A 55 3.59 -18.69 -37.03
CA LEU A 55 3.05 -19.43 -38.19
C LEU A 55 3.21 -20.95 -38.01
N LEU A 56 4.14 -21.42 -37.19
CA LEU A 56 4.39 -22.84 -36.89
C LEU A 56 3.43 -23.43 -35.86
N LYS A 57 2.28 -22.87 -35.68
CA LYS A 57 1.20 -23.06 -34.67
C LYS A 57 0.97 -24.45 -34.05
N SER A 58 1.53 -25.53 -34.59
CA SER A 58 1.23 -26.88 -34.10
C SER A 58 2.08 -27.37 -32.91
N ILE A 59 3.06 -26.57 -32.41
CA ILE A 59 4.12 -27.09 -31.53
C ILE A 59 4.44 -26.19 -30.32
N LEU A 60 4.06 -24.90 -30.30
CA LEU A 60 4.51 -24.00 -29.25
C LEU A 60 3.39 -23.59 -28.29
N GLU A 61 3.61 -23.79 -27.01
CA GLU A 61 2.78 -23.26 -25.92
C GLU A 61 2.88 -21.72 -25.90
N LYS A 62 1.79 -21.02 -25.52
CA LYS A 62 1.80 -19.59 -25.26
C LYS A 62 2.82 -19.29 -24.17
N LYS A 63 3.59 -18.22 -24.32
CA LYS A 63 4.58 -17.77 -23.35
C LYS A 63 4.02 -16.80 -22.32
N SER A 64 2.85 -16.24 -22.59
CA SER A 64 2.10 -15.40 -21.65
C SER A 64 0.61 -15.58 -21.86
N ASN A 65 -0.19 -15.03 -20.95
CA ASN A 65 -1.64 -15.00 -21.01
C ASN A 65 -2.11 -13.54 -20.96
N ILE A 66 -2.60 -13.01 -22.08
CA ILE A 66 -3.14 -11.66 -22.18
C ILE A 66 -4.66 -11.74 -22.15
N ILE A 67 -5.27 -11.15 -21.12
CA ILE A 67 -6.71 -11.16 -20.87
C ILE A 67 -7.28 -9.80 -21.22
N VAL A 68 -8.26 -9.75 -22.15
CA VAL A 68 -8.80 -8.46 -22.62
C VAL A 68 -10.23 -8.27 -22.15
N ASP A 69 -10.48 -7.16 -21.47
CA ASP A 69 -11.83 -6.66 -21.20
C ASP A 69 -12.27 -5.68 -22.29
N TYR A 70 -13.36 -6.04 -22.97
CA TYR A 70 -13.85 -5.29 -24.13
C TYR A 70 -15.03 -4.40 -23.78
N SER A 71 -14.89 -3.10 -24.01
CA SER A 71 -15.98 -2.14 -23.92
C SER A 71 -16.48 -1.70 -25.30
N LEU A 72 -17.73 -2.06 -25.64
CA LEU A 72 -18.48 -1.67 -26.85
C LEU A 72 -17.89 -2.17 -28.18
N PHE A 73 -17.00 -3.15 -28.17
CA PHE A 73 -16.41 -3.70 -29.39
C PHE A 73 -17.39 -4.54 -30.23
N PRO A 74 -17.44 -4.37 -31.57
CA PRO A 74 -18.15 -5.29 -32.47
C PRO A 74 -17.41 -6.64 -32.58
N ALA A 75 -18.14 -7.71 -32.88
CA ALA A 75 -17.61 -9.09 -32.87
C ALA A 75 -16.40 -9.29 -33.79
N ASN A 76 -16.45 -8.76 -35.01
CA ASN A 76 -15.32 -8.85 -35.97
C ASN A 76 -14.08 -8.09 -35.53
N ALA A 77 -14.23 -6.99 -34.80
CA ALA A 77 -13.09 -6.27 -34.21
C ALA A 77 -12.47 -7.08 -33.06
N LYS A 78 -13.29 -7.77 -32.25
CA LYS A 78 -12.76 -8.68 -31.21
C LYS A 78 -11.94 -9.81 -31.81
N GLU A 79 -12.41 -10.45 -32.87
CA GLU A 79 -11.67 -11.53 -33.55
C GLU A 79 -10.30 -11.07 -34.06
N ALA A 80 -10.24 -9.89 -34.67
CA ALA A 80 -8.98 -9.31 -35.13
C ALA A 80 -8.07 -8.88 -33.99
N PHE A 81 -8.64 -8.39 -32.88
CA PHE A 81 -7.90 -8.04 -31.66
C PHE A 81 -7.26 -9.30 -31.03
N GLU A 82 -8.03 -10.35 -30.84
CA GLU A 82 -7.55 -11.63 -30.28
C GLU A 82 -6.43 -12.25 -31.15
N TYR A 83 -6.51 -12.04 -32.48
CA TYR A 83 -5.43 -12.45 -33.36
C TYR A 83 -4.13 -11.67 -33.07
N ALA A 84 -4.19 -10.35 -32.92
CA ALA A 84 -3.04 -9.54 -32.55
C ALA A 84 -2.49 -9.89 -31.16
N VAL A 85 -3.37 -10.08 -30.18
CA VAL A 85 -3.00 -10.58 -28.83
C VAL A 85 -2.25 -11.90 -28.94
N SER A 86 -2.75 -12.85 -29.73
CA SER A 86 -2.12 -14.16 -29.87
C SER A 86 -0.70 -14.10 -30.47
N ILE A 87 -0.36 -13.04 -31.24
CA ILE A 87 1.00 -12.78 -31.71
C ILE A 87 1.88 -12.33 -30.55
N TRP A 88 1.42 -11.37 -29.70
CA TRP A 88 2.17 -10.92 -28.54
C TRP A 88 2.39 -12.04 -27.52
N GLU A 89 1.40 -12.91 -27.28
CA GLU A 89 1.51 -14.07 -26.38
C GLU A 89 2.60 -15.07 -26.76
N GLN A 90 3.05 -15.08 -28.02
CA GLN A 90 4.19 -15.88 -28.47
C GLN A 90 5.53 -15.16 -28.31
N ILE A 91 5.52 -13.83 -28.19
CA ILE A 91 6.72 -12.99 -28.13
C ILE A 91 7.09 -12.66 -26.69
N ILE A 92 6.10 -12.25 -25.89
CA ILE A 92 6.26 -11.83 -24.50
C ILE A 92 6.15 -13.04 -23.59
N GLU A 93 7.05 -13.12 -22.61
CA GLU A 93 7.10 -14.22 -21.65
C GLU A 93 6.75 -13.68 -20.23
N SER A 94 5.67 -14.22 -19.64
CA SER A 94 5.24 -13.85 -18.31
C SER A 94 4.49 -15.00 -17.65
N ASP A 95 4.84 -15.29 -16.39
CA ASP A 95 4.11 -16.25 -15.54
C ASP A 95 2.83 -15.62 -14.94
N VAL A 96 2.74 -14.28 -14.94
CA VAL A 96 1.59 -13.50 -14.46
C VAL A 96 0.74 -13.08 -15.66
N PRO A 97 -0.59 -13.18 -15.61
CA PRO A 97 -1.47 -12.67 -16.66
C PRO A 97 -1.29 -11.17 -16.89
N ILE A 98 -1.52 -10.70 -18.11
CA ILE A 98 -1.51 -9.29 -18.48
C ILE A 98 -2.94 -8.87 -18.79
N TYR A 99 -3.50 -7.91 -18.04
CA TYR A 99 -4.87 -7.45 -18.20
C TYR A 99 -4.92 -6.20 -19.09
N VAL A 100 -5.74 -6.23 -20.12
CA VAL A 100 -5.92 -5.13 -21.07
C VAL A 100 -7.35 -4.63 -21.03
N GLU A 101 -7.56 -3.36 -20.71
CA GLU A 101 -8.84 -2.69 -20.92
C GLU A 101 -8.90 -2.11 -22.33
N ALA A 102 -9.76 -2.65 -23.21
CA ALA A 102 -9.93 -2.20 -24.57
C ALA A 102 -11.25 -1.44 -24.76
N ARG A 103 -11.17 -0.19 -25.21
CA ARG A 103 -12.32 0.72 -25.42
C ARG A 103 -12.54 1.04 -26.89
N TRP A 104 -13.78 0.95 -27.36
CA TRP A 104 -14.21 1.26 -28.74
C TRP A 104 -15.05 2.53 -28.75
N ARG A 105 -14.44 3.69 -29.08
CA ARG A 105 -15.10 4.99 -28.98
C ARG A 105 -14.70 5.96 -30.09
N THR A 106 -15.43 7.08 -30.26
CA THR A 106 -15.02 8.18 -31.13
C THR A 106 -13.73 8.81 -30.61
N MET A 107 -12.77 9.02 -31.48
CA MET A 107 -11.54 9.80 -31.28
C MET A 107 -11.43 10.87 -32.37
N ASP A 108 -10.37 11.70 -32.33
CA ASP A 108 -10.11 12.65 -33.41
C ASP A 108 -9.92 11.93 -34.74
N ILE A 109 -10.32 12.60 -35.84
CA ILE A 109 -10.46 11.97 -37.16
C ILE A 109 -9.16 11.34 -37.68
N ASN A 110 -8.01 11.87 -37.27
CA ASN A 110 -6.70 11.38 -37.68
C ASN A 110 -6.06 10.38 -36.69
N ILE A 111 -6.76 9.98 -35.62
CA ILE A 111 -6.25 9.04 -34.64
C ILE A 111 -6.85 7.67 -34.90
N LEU A 112 -6.01 6.64 -35.07
CA LEU A 112 -6.40 5.26 -35.22
C LEU A 112 -6.61 4.61 -33.85
N GLY A 113 -5.68 4.80 -32.92
CA GLY A 113 -5.69 4.27 -31.57
C GLY A 113 -4.77 5.04 -30.64
N SER A 114 -4.84 4.69 -29.37
CA SER A 114 -3.94 5.18 -28.31
C SER A 114 -3.90 4.16 -27.18
N ALA A 115 -2.71 3.79 -26.72
CA ALA A 115 -2.57 2.94 -25.54
C ALA A 115 -1.31 3.26 -24.73
N GLY A 116 -1.31 2.77 -23.49
CA GLY A 116 -0.15 2.85 -22.59
C GLY A 116 -0.35 1.98 -21.35
N PRO A 117 0.70 1.82 -20.54
CA PRO A 117 0.60 1.22 -19.23
C PRO A 117 -0.36 2.01 -18.34
N SER A 118 -1.17 1.30 -17.56
CA SER A 118 -2.11 1.94 -16.62
C SER A 118 -1.38 2.55 -15.43
N ASP A 119 -0.30 1.89 -14.98
CA ASP A 119 0.53 2.30 -13.84
C ASP A 119 2.01 2.06 -14.10
N TYR A 120 2.85 2.76 -13.31
CA TYR A 120 4.29 2.62 -13.33
C TYR A 120 4.85 2.52 -11.91
N TYR A 121 5.83 1.63 -11.71
CA TYR A 121 6.48 1.42 -10.42
C TYR A 121 7.99 1.49 -10.52
N ALA A 122 8.63 1.97 -9.45
CA ALA A 122 10.08 2.01 -9.29
C ALA A 122 10.50 1.26 -8.01
N ASN A 123 11.78 0.92 -7.90
CA ASN A 123 12.41 0.36 -6.70
C ASN A 123 11.78 -0.94 -6.18
N PHE A 124 11.10 -1.71 -7.02
CA PHE A 124 10.58 -3.03 -6.69
C PHE A 124 11.71 -4.08 -6.61
N GLU A 125 11.43 -5.22 -6.02
CA GLU A 125 12.42 -6.29 -5.87
C GLU A 125 12.95 -6.77 -7.23
N TYR A 126 14.26 -6.77 -7.39
CA TYR A 126 14.98 -7.06 -8.64
C TYR A 126 14.76 -6.07 -9.79
N ALA A 127 14.32 -4.85 -9.51
CA ALA A 127 14.24 -3.79 -10.53
C ALA A 127 15.59 -3.66 -11.29
N PRO A 128 15.58 -3.60 -12.65
CA PRO A 128 16.83 -3.52 -13.42
C PRO A 128 17.68 -2.27 -13.11
N ARG A 129 17.06 -1.16 -12.69
CA ARG A 129 17.70 0.09 -12.25
C ARG A 129 16.93 0.71 -11.10
N LYS A 130 17.62 1.31 -10.15
CA LYS A 130 17.02 2.10 -9.07
C LYS A 130 16.46 3.42 -9.60
N ASN A 131 15.41 3.92 -8.93
CA ASN A 131 14.79 5.21 -9.25
C ASN A 131 14.40 5.36 -10.73
N ARG A 132 13.96 4.25 -11.34
CA ARG A 132 13.42 4.23 -12.70
C ARG A 132 12.08 3.52 -12.70
N PHE A 133 11.16 4.06 -13.48
CA PHE A 133 9.78 3.63 -13.54
C PHE A 133 9.57 2.62 -14.66
N TYR A 134 8.93 1.52 -14.33
CA TYR A 134 8.62 0.41 -15.23
C TYR A 134 7.12 0.24 -15.35
N PRO A 135 6.59 -0.10 -16.56
CA PRO A 135 5.19 -0.49 -16.73
C PRO A 135 4.80 -1.58 -15.74
N ILE A 136 3.59 -1.52 -15.20
CA ILE A 136 3.12 -2.47 -14.20
C ILE A 136 3.23 -3.92 -14.68
N SER A 137 2.88 -4.22 -15.94
CA SER A 137 3.02 -5.56 -16.53
C SER A 137 4.47 -6.09 -16.53
N VAL A 138 5.46 -5.21 -16.66
CA VAL A 138 6.90 -5.57 -16.52
C VAL A 138 7.25 -5.84 -15.07
N VAL A 139 6.73 -5.04 -14.14
CA VAL A 139 6.96 -5.21 -12.70
C VAL A 139 6.42 -6.55 -12.23
N GLU A 140 5.19 -6.87 -12.58
CA GLU A 140 4.54 -8.14 -12.25
C GLU A 140 5.26 -9.36 -12.84
N LYS A 141 5.72 -9.24 -14.08
CA LYS A 141 6.56 -10.26 -14.71
C LYS A 141 7.84 -10.50 -13.93
N ILE A 142 8.56 -9.44 -13.51
CA ILE A 142 9.84 -9.56 -12.81
C ILE A 142 9.65 -10.07 -11.37
N THR A 143 8.62 -9.57 -10.67
CA THR A 143 8.31 -9.98 -9.28
C THR A 143 7.58 -11.32 -9.22
N LYS A 144 7.02 -11.79 -10.32
CA LYS A 144 6.15 -12.98 -10.44
C LYS A 144 4.92 -12.89 -9.53
N SER A 145 4.39 -11.70 -9.35
CA SER A 145 3.26 -11.41 -8.47
C SER A 145 2.31 -10.41 -9.12
N GLU A 146 1.01 -10.67 -9.00
CA GLU A 146 -0.04 -9.70 -9.29
C GLU A 146 -0.01 -8.60 -8.21
N ILE A 147 0.18 -7.35 -8.61
CA ILE A 147 0.37 -6.21 -7.68
C ILE A 147 -0.89 -5.36 -7.58
N THR A 148 -1.55 -5.08 -8.72
CA THR A 148 -2.69 -4.16 -8.77
C THR A 148 -4.03 -4.85 -8.55
N GLY A 149 -4.07 -6.17 -8.57
CA GLY A 149 -5.29 -6.99 -8.43
C GLY A 149 -6.07 -7.14 -9.75
N LEU A 150 -6.84 -8.22 -9.82
CA LEU A 150 -7.56 -8.66 -11.03
C LEU A 150 -8.59 -7.66 -11.59
N SER A 151 -8.91 -6.60 -10.88
CA SER A 151 -9.86 -5.56 -11.29
C SER A 151 -9.21 -4.33 -11.91
N SER A 152 -7.89 -4.19 -11.82
CA SER A 152 -7.13 -3.07 -12.39
C SER A 152 -6.41 -3.55 -13.66
N PRO A 153 -6.57 -2.88 -14.81
CA PRO A 153 -5.87 -3.28 -16.03
C PRO A 153 -4.39 -2.88 -15.96
N ASP A 154 -3.51 -3.67 -16.59
CA ASP A 154 -2.11 -3.32 -16.80
C ASP A 154 -1.93 -2.37 -17.97
N ILE A 155 -2.80 -2.50 -18.97
CA ILE A 155 -2.77 -1.72 -20.21
C ILE A 155 -4.15 -1.14 -20.46
N SER A 156 -4.19 0.18 -20.72
CA SER A 156 -5.40 0.85 -21.17
C SER A 156 -5.26 1.21 -22.64
N ALA A 157 -6.17 0.71 -23.50
CA ALA A 157 -6.14 0.90 -24.94
C ALA A 157 -7.49 1.42 -25.47
N THR A 158 -7.45 2.37 -26.38
CA THR A 158 -8.63 2.97 -27.01
C THR A 158 -8.50 2.94 -28.53
N PHE A 159 -9.54 2.54 -29.21
CA PHE A 159 -9.58 2.44 -30.68
C PHE A 159 -10.71 3.27 -31.26
N ASN A 160 -10.42 3.96 -32.38
CA ASN A 160 -11.38 4.87 -32.99
C ASN A 160 -12.44 4.10 -33.78
N LYS A 161 -13.69 4.14 -33.33
CA LYS A 161 -14.80 3.44 -33.97
C LYS A 161 -15.23 4.05 -35.33
N ASP A 162 -14.81 5.29 -35.64
CA ASP A 162 -15.25 6.04 -36.79
C ASP A 162 -14.31 5.90 -38.01
N ILE A 163 -13.24 5.09 -37.84
CA ILE A 163 -12.30 4.73 -38.92
C ILE A 163 -12.86 3.60 -39.81
N LYS A 164 -12.48 3.59 -41.08
CA LYS A 164 -12.78 2.50 -41.99
C LYS A 164 -11.78 1.37 -41.85
N TRP A 165 -12.11 0.40 -41.00
CA TRP A 165 -11.27 -0.72 -40.65
C TRP A 165 -11.37 -1.90 -41.58
N TYR A 166 -10.25 -2.62 -41.80
CA TYR A 166 -10.18 -3.98 -42.25
C TYR A 166 -9.95 -4.91 -41.03
N PHE A 167 -10.85 -5.86 -40.85
CA PHE A 167 -10.79 -6.82 -39.71
C PHE A 167 -10.28 -8.22 -40.10
N GLY A 168 -9.83 -8.39 -41.34
CA GLY A 168 -9.21 -9.63 -41.77
C GLY A 168 -7.86 -9.86 -41.11
N THR A 169 -7.45 -11.13 -40.97
CA THR A 169 -6.18 -11.54 -40.35
C THR A 169 -5.19 -12.08 -41.38
N ASP A 170 -5.53 -12.00 -42.65
CA ASP A 170 -4.76 -12.57 -43.76
C ASP A 170 -3.73 -11.61 -44.38
N GLY A 171 -3.65 -10.37 -43.83
CA GLY A 171 -2.75 -9.30 -44.34
C GLY A 171 -3.11 -8.75 -45.69
N ASN A 172 -4.30 -9.07 -46.23
CA ASN A 172 -4.72 -8.62 -47.55
C ASN A 172 -5.59 -7.34 -47.50
N THR A 173 -5.13 -6.35 -46.73
CA THR A 173 -5.85 -5.11 -46.46
C THR A 173 -6.15 -4.35 -47.73
N PRO A 174 -7.43 -3.98 -48.01
CA PRO A 174 -7.82 -3.17 -49.12
C PRO A 174 -7.21 -1.74 -49.08
N GLU A 175 -6.86 -1.19 -50.24
CA GLU A 175 -6.19 0.11 -50.39
C GLU A 175 -6.92 1.32 -49.75
N LEU A 176 -8.19 1.21 -49.43
CA LEU A 176 -9.00 2.30 -48.81
C LEU A 176 -9.28 2.07 -47.32
N LEU A 177 -8.76 1.00 -46.73
CA LEU A 177 -9.02 0.63 -45.37
C LEU A 177 -7.71 0.61 -44.56
N TYR A 178 -7.82 0.78 -43.25
CA TYR A 178 -6.72 0.58 -42.31
C TYR A 178 -6.79 -0.82 -41.71
N ASP A 179 -5.63 -1.44 -41.53
CA ASP A 179 -5.51 -2.78 -40.98
C ASP A 179 -5.67 -2.72 -39.44
N PHE A 180 -6.76 -3.31 -38.90
CA PHE A 180 -7.03 -3.25 -37.50
C PHE A 180 -6.04 -4.07 -36.68
N VAL A 181 -5.58 -5.22 -37.19
CA VAL A 181 -4.56 -6.08 -36.50
C VAL A 181 -3.26 -5.30 -36.29
N SER A 182 -2.78 -4.55 -37.30
CA SER A 182 -1.57 -3.74 -37.20
C SER A 182 -1.69 -2.68 -36.12
N VAL A 183 -2.83 -1.98 -36.07
CA VAL A 183 -3.05 -0.94 -35.05
C VAL A 183 -3.15 -1.55 -33.64
N VAL A 184 -3.80 -2.69 -33.46
CA VAL A 184 -3.82 -3.38 -32.16
C VAL A 184 -2.42 -3.81 -31.74
N LEU A 185 -1.63 -4.39 -32.63
CA LEU A 185 -0.24 -4.76 -32.33
C LEU A 185 0.61 -3.55 -31.94
N HIS A 186 0.44 -2.43 -32.62
CA HIS A 186 1.12 -1.15 -32.34
C HIS A 186 0.75 -0.64 -30.94
N GLU A 187 -0.54 -0.53 -30.62
CA GLU A 187 -1.04 -0.01 -29.38
C GLU A 187 -0.65 -0.88 -28.17
N ILE A 188 -0.78 -2.22 -28.30
CA ILE A 188 -0.27 -3.13 -27.27
C ILE A 188 1.24 -2.97 -27.08
N GLY A 189 2.02 -2.71 -28.14
CA GLY A 189 3.45 -2.39 -28.04
C GLY A 189 3.74 -1.19 -27.11
N HIS A 190 2.92 -0.12 -27.20
CA HIS A 190 2.99 1.00 -26.26
C HIS A 190 2.62 0.57 -24.84
N GLY A 191 1.53 -0.21 -24.67
CA GLY A 191 1.11 -0.76 -23.37
C GLY A 191 2.16 -1.65 -22.71
N LEU A 192 2.95 -2.38 -23.50
CA LEU A 192 4.06 -3.20 -23.00
C LEU A 192 5.32 -2.39 -22.64
N GLY A 193 5.31 -1.06 -22.85
CA GLY A 193 6.37 -0.17 -22.40
C GLY A 193 7.15 0.57 -23.50
N PHE A 194 6.74 0.50 -24.77
CA PHE A 194 7.37 1.32 -25.82
C PHE A 194 6.92 2.80 -25.69
N THR A 195 7.10 3.38 -24.50
CA THR A 195 6.64 4.71 -24.08
C THR A 195 7.41 5.20 -22.86
N GLY A 196 7.26 6.50 -22.52
CA GLY A 196 7.94 7.09 -21.37
C GLY A 196 7.31 8.43 -20.96
N PHE A 197 8.08 9.30 -20.31
CA PHE A 197 7.62 10.47 -19.56
C PHE A 197 8.08 11.82 -20.13
N PHE A 198 8.71 11.86 -21.32
CA PHE A 198 9.10 13.12 -21.95
C PHE A 198 7.88 13.95 -22.36
N PHE A 199 7.92 15.23 -22.07
CA PHE A 199 6.89 16.20 -22.45
C PHE A 199 7.48 17.55 -22.81
N VAL A 200 6.66 18.41 -23.43
CA VAL A 200 7.01 19.78 -23.76
C VAL A 200 5.96 20.74 -23.22
N THR A 201 6.42 21.80 -22.57
CA THR A 201 5.58 22.94 -22.16
C THR A 201 6.16 24.22 -22.77
N GLY A 202 5.47 24.79 -23.76
CA GLY A 202 6.00 25.92 -24.55
C GLY A 202 7.27 25.50 -25.31
N ASN A 203 8.40 26.15 -25.01
CA ASN A 203 9.71 25.84 -25.57
C ASN A 203 10.66 25.17 -24.56
N THR A 204 10.09 24.45 -23.59
CA THR A 204 10.82 23.78 -22.55
C THR A 204 10.50 22.29 -22.55
N GLY A 205 11.50 21.43 -22.63
CA GLY A 205 11.38 19.98 -22.51
C GLY A 205 11.63 19.53 -21.08
N GLY A 206 10.92 18.48 -20.66
CA GLY A 206 11.05 17.85 -19.36
C GLY A 206 10.60 16.39 -19.38
N TYR A 207 10.65 15.72 -18.23
CA TYR A 207 10.11 14.37 -18.03
C TYR A 207 9.61 14.19 -16.60
N GLY A 208 8.70 13.23 -16.40
CA GLY A 208 8.08 12.95 -15.11
C GLY A 208 7.43 14.18 -14.47
N ASN A 209 7.59 14.33 -13.16
CA ASN A 209 7.10 15.47 -12.36
C ASN A 209 8.17 16.57 -12.15
N TYR A 210 9.04 16.79 -13.11
CA TYR A 210 10.20 17.69 -12.98
C TYR A 210 11.26 17.22 -11.96
N ASP A 211 11.19 15.97 -11.50
CA ASP A 211 12.22 15.33 -10.69
C ASP A 211 13.10 14.43 -11.57
N ALA A 212 14.41 14.57 -11.46
CA ALA A 212 15.38 13.77 -12.20
C ALA A 212 15.27 12.26 -11.96
N GLY A 213 14.63 11.84 -10.85
CA GLY A 213 14.32 10.45 -10.55
C GLY A 213 13.17 9.86 -11.36
N ASP A 214 12.29 10.68 -11.92
CA ASP A 214 11.02 10.25 -12.53
C ASP A 214 11.14 9.84 -14.00
N ALA A 215 12.24 9.29 -14.44
CA ALA A 215 12.42 8.80 -15.81
C ALA A 215 11.91 7.36 -15.96
N ALA A 216 11.20 7.07 -17.06
CA ALA A 216 10.80 5.72 -17.40
C ALA A 216 11.99 4.87 -17.91
N ALA A 217 11.83 3.54 -17.85
CA ALA A 217 12.82 2.59 -18.39
C ALA A 217 13.13 2.81 -19.88
N PHE A 218 12.17 3.31 -20.66
CA PHE A 218 12.41 3.71 -22.06
C PHE A 218 13.27 4.98 -22.13
N ASP A 219 13.00 6.00 -21.32
CA ASP A 219 13.62 7.33 -21.39
C ASP A 219 15.13 7.28 -21.17
N ILE A 220 15.58 6.40 -20.26
CA ILE A 220 17.03 6.24 -20.02
C ILE A 220 17.80 5.62 -21.20
N MET A 221 17.11 5.10 -22.19
CA MET A 221 17.72 4.58 -23.43
C MET A 221 17.76 5.61 -24.55
N VAL A 222 17.18 6.81 -24.36
CA VAL A 222 17.14 7.85 -25.40
C VAL A 222 18.42 8.69 -25.36
N ILE A 223 19.12 8.73 -26.49
CA ILE A 223 20.36 9.48 -26.70
C ILE A 223 20.30 10.34 -27.96
N ASN A 224 21.11 11.39 -27.97
CA ASN A 224 21.32 12.21 -29.17
C ASN A 224 22.43 11.63 -30.07
N ASP A 225 22.75 12.32 -31.14
CA ASP A 225 23.81 11.96 -32.11
C ASP A 225 25.23 11.95 -31.50
N LYS A 226 25.45 12.68 -30.41
CA LYS A 226 26.70 12.70 -29.64
C LYS A 226 26.81 11.58 -28.60
N ASN A 227 25.81 10.71 -28.51
CA ASN A 227 25.67 9.67 -27.47
C ASN A 227 25.39 10.24 -26.06
N GLU A 228 24.91 11.46 -25.97
CA GLU A 228 24.50 12.06 -24.70
C GLU A 228 23.10 11.57 -24.33
N GLN A 229 22.94 11.01 -23.14
CA GLN A 229 21.67 10.51 -22.63
C GLN A 229 20.79 11.70 -22.21
N LEU A 230 19.54 11.75 -22.68
CA LEU A 230 18.67 12.90 -22.42
C LEU A 230 18.25 13.04 -20.95
N THR A 231 18.33 11.97 -20.19
CA THR A 231 18.06 11.97 -18.74
C THR A 231 19.31 12.20 -17.87
N ASP A 232 20.48 12.51 -18.48
CA ASP A 232 21.68 12.90 -17.73
C ASP A 232 21.61 14.39 -17.35
N THR A 233 21.35 14.64 -16.08
CA THR A 233 21.20 16.01 -15.53
C THR A 233 22.51 16.80 -15.49
N ASN A 234 23.66 16.14 -15.65
CA ASN A 234 24.95 16.84 -15.82
C ASN A 234 25.10 17.47 -17.22
N ILE A 235 24.32 16.97 -18.20
CA ILE A 235 24.35 17.45 -19.60
C ILE A 235 23.12 18.30 -19.89
N PHE A 236 21.95 17.85 -19.47
CA PHE A 236 20.68 18.53 -19.72
C PHE A 236 20.03 18.93 -18.38
N ASN A 237 19.95 20.22 -18.14
CA ASN A 237 19.09 20.69 -17.04
C ASN A 237 17.64 20.27 -17.30
N MET A 238 16.90 19.91 -16.28
CA MET A 238 15.52 19.49 -16.36
C MET A 238 14.63 20.32 -15.42
N PRO A 239 13.56 20.98 -15.94
CA PRO A 239 13.21 21.14 -17.35
C PRO A 239 14.09 22.21 -18.05
N SER A 240 14.26 22.12 -19.39
CA SER A 240 15.11 23.10 -20.11
C SER A 240 14.76 23.29 -21.58
N ALA A 241 15.18 24.42 -22.13
CA ALA A 241 15.22 24.65 -23.57
C ALA A 241 16.22 23.72 -24.30
N GLY A 242 17.28 23.27 -23.60
CA GLY A 242 18.25 22.30 -24.11
C GLY A 242 17.58 20.96 -24.45
N LEU A 243 16.77 20.44 -23.54
CA LEU A 243 15.96 19.24 -23.79
C LEU A 243 14.96 19.45 -24.91
N TYR A 244 14.23 20.57 -24.93
CA TYR A 244 13.31 20.89 -26.03
C TYR A 244 14.00 20.85 -27.38
N ASN A 245 15.16 21.50 -27.52
CA ASN A 245 15.93 21.49 -28.78
C ASN A 245 16.40 20.09 -29.16
N ALA A 246 16.76 19.25 -28.18
CA ALA A 246 17.09 17.85 -28.45
C ALA A 246 15.88 17.07 -28.95
N PHE A 247 14.71 17.26 -28.35
CA PHE A 247 13.46 16.55 -28.74
C PHE A 247 13.03 16.82 -30.17
N ILE A 248 13.33 18.01 -30.72
CA ILE A 248 12.94 18.39 -32.09
C ILE A 248 14.12 18.35 -33.07
N SER A 249 15.24 17.71 -32.71
CA SER A 249 16.49 17.75 -33.49
C SER A 249 16.49 16.85 -34.72
N ASN A 250 15.52 15.93 -34.84
CA ASN A 250 15.52 14.81 -35.80
C ASN A 250 16.78 13.91 -35.71
N GLN A 251 17.46 13.92 -34.54
CA GLN A 251 18.73 13.17 -34.31
C GLN A 251 18.67 12.46 -32.92
N LEU A 252 17.56 11.78 -32.67
CA LEU A 252 17.42 10.93 -31.48
C LEU A 252 17.47 9.45 -31.84
N TYR A 253 18.07 8.69 -30.95
CA TYR A 253 18.31 7.26 -31.12
C TYR A 253 18.04 6.50 -29.80
N SER A 254 17.69 5.21 -29.92
CA SER A 254 17.70 4.30 -28.77
C SER A 254 19.08 3.69 -28.57
N ASN A 255 19.56 3.68 -27.32
CA ASN A 255 20.79 2.99 -26.91
C ASN A 255 20.53 1.56 -26.41
N SER A 256 19.34 0.99 -26.63
CA SER A 256 19.03 -0.40 -26.31
C SER A 256 20.05 -1.34 -26.96
N GLN A 257 20.72 -2.16 -26.15
CA GLN A 257 21.73 -3.11 -26.63
C GLN A 257 21.10 -4.24 -27.44
N ALA A 258 19.97 -4.75 -27.00
CA ALA A 258 19.25 -5.81 -27.70
C ALA A 258 18.72 -5.30 -29.05
N ALA A 259 18.14 -4.09 -29.10
CA ALA A 259 17.66 -3.52 -30.33
C ALA A 259 18.82 -3.20 -31.32
N ARG A 260 19.98 -2.74 -30.83
CA ARG A 260 21.17 -2.54 -31.64
C ARG A 260 21.67 -3.84 -32.25
N THR A 261 21.72 -4.91 -31.46
CA THR A 261 22.13 -6.24 -31.93
C THR A 261 21.19 -6.70 -33.05
N ASN A 262 19.91 -6.51 -32.88
CA ASN A 262 18.89 -6.88 -33.84
C ASN A 262 18.88 -5.94 -35.08
N ASN A 263 19.44 -4.74 -34.97
CA ASN A 263 19.57 -3.74 -36.06
C ASN A 263 21.01 -3.73 -36.61
N THR A 264 21.63 -4.89 -36.76
CA THR A 264 22.99 -5.06 -37.35
C THR A 264 24.07 -4.16 -36.71
N GLY A 265 23.90 -3.81 -35.43
CA GLY A 265 24.82 -2.97 -34.65
C GLY A 265 24.51 -1.45 -34.70
N TYR A 266 23.61 -1.02 -35.57
CA TYR A 266 23.21 0.39 -35.65
C TYR A 266 22.18 0.75 -34.58
N LYS A 267 22.31 1.95 -34.00
CA LYS A 267 21.32 2.47 -33.05
C LYS A 267 19.98 2.74 -33.72
N PRO A 268 18.87 2.22 -33.21
CA PRO A 268 17.55 2.54 -33.72
C PRO A 268 17.28 4.05 -33.71
N ARG A 269 16.83 4.62 -34.81
CA ARG A 269 16.47 6.02 -34.91
C ARG A 269 15.04 6.23 -34.46
N LEU A 270 14.84 7.19 -33.55
CA LEU A 270 13.52 7.56 -33.01
C LEU A 270 12.93 8.74 -33.81
N TYR A 271 11.60 8.86 -33.73
CA TYR A 271 10.86 9.96 -34.35
C TYR A 271 11.01 11.23 -33.52
N ALA A 272 11.74 12.21 -34.02
CA ALA A 272 12.02 13.49 -33.36
C ALA A 272 11.86 14.65 -34.37
N PRO A 273 10.61 14.94 -34.82
CA PRO A 273 10.35 15.92 -35.87
C PRO A 273 10.72 17.34 -35.41
N SER A 274 10.91 18.26 -36.38
CA SER A 274 11.29 19.65 -36.12
C SER A 274 10.26 20.47 -35.34
N THR A 275 9.10 19.91 -35.10
CA THR A 275 8.03 20.42 -34.24
C THR A 275 7.59 19.30 -33.34
N TRP A 276 7.53 19.55 -32.03
CA TRP A 276 7.02 18.56 -31.05
C TRP A 276 5.60 18.15 -31.43
N ASN A 277 5.36 16.85 -31.43
CA ASN A 277 4.05 16.24 -31.66
C ASN A 277 3.66 15.42 -30.46
N ASP A 278 2.71 15.94 -29.69
CA ASP A 278 2.19 15.26 -28.50
C ASP A 278 1.67 13.85 -28.84
N GLY A 279 2.06 12.86 -28.04
CA GLY A 279 1.69 11.46 -28.23
C GLY A 279 2.48 10.72 -29.32
N SER A 280 3.38 11.39 -30.10
CA SER A 280 4.15 10.69 -31.12
C SER A 280 5.65 10.90 -31.01
N SER A 281 6.10 12.12 -30.68
CA SER A 281 7.53 12.41 -30.63
C SER A 281 8.24 11.50 -29.60
N ILE A 282 9.39 10.96 -30.03
CA ILE A 282 10.29 10.08 -29.25
C ILE A 282 9.78 8.64 -29.12
N TYR A 283 8.51 8.41 -28.82
CA TYR A 283 7.94 7.09 -28.56
C TYR A 283 7.51 6.35 -29.85
N HIS A 284 8.12 6.67 -30.95
CA HIS A 284 7.97 5.97 -32.23
C HIS A 284 9.32 5.84 -32.94
N LEU A 285 9.41 4.88 -33.83
CA LEU A 285 10.53 4.74 -34.76
C LEU A 285 10.40 5.77 -35.89
N ASN A 286 11.55 6.20 -36.43
CA ASN A 286 11.57 7.20 -37.48
C ASN A 286 11.12 6.60 -38.82
N GLU A 287 9.98 7.01 -39.35
CA GLU A 287 9.36 6.48 -40.57
C GLU A 287 10.25 6.63 -41.84
N SER A 288 11.03 7.71 -41.94
CA SER A 288 11.96 7.87 -43.10
C SER A 288 13.14 6.87 -43.04
N THR A 289 13.43 6.28 -41.88
CA THR A 289 14.44 5.25 -41.69
C THR A 289 13.84 3.85 -41.82
N TYR A 290 12.61 3.70 -41.29
CA TYR A 290 11.86 2.45 -41.29
C TYR A 290 10.54 2.63 -42.05
N PRO A 291 10.57 2.82 -43.38
CA PRO A 291 9.38 3.07 -44.16
C PRO A 291 8.44 1.85 -44.16
N SER A 292 7.22 2.06 -44.59
CA SER A 292 6.24 1.00 -44.91
C SER A 292 6.91 -0.13 -45.70
N ASN A 293 6.44 -1.36 -45.50
CA ASN A 293 7.02 -2.58 -46.10
C ASN A 293 8.46 -2.95 -45.63
N THR A 294 8.88 -2.46 -44.46
CA THR A 294 10.11 -2.94 -43.79
C THR A 294 9.74 -3.65 -42.48
N GLU A 295 10.60 -4.57 -42.02
CA GLU A 295 10.33 -5.39 -40.83
C GLU A 295 10.18 -4.58 -39.53
N ASN A 296 10.60 -3.31 -39.50
CA ASN A 296 10.53 -2.44 -38.32
C ASN A 296 9.53 -1.29 -38.49
N SER A 297 8.59 -1.37 -39.44
CA SER A 297 7.62 -0.30 -39.69
C SER A 297 6.46 -0.25 -38.66
N LEU A 298 6.20 -1.31 -37.88
CA LEU A 298 5.03 -1.32 -36.98
C LEU A 298 5.00 -0.13 -36.03
N MET A 299 6.09 0.19 -35.33
CA MET A 299 6.15 1.26 -34.33
C MET A 299 6.53 2.62 -34.91
N THR A 300 6.24 2.89 -36.19
CA THR A 300 6.28 4.25 -36.74
C THR A 300 5.04 5.04 -36.34
N HIS A 301 5.10 6.37 -36.36
CA HIS A 301 4.05 7.23 -35.76
C HIS A 301 2.72 7.24 -36.54
N ALA A 302 2.67 6.66 -37.71
CA ALA A 302 1.47 6.60 -38.55
C ALA A 302 1.40 5.31 -39.37
N ILE A 303 0.20 4.82 -39.59
CA ILE A 303 -0.09 3.64 -40.43
C ILE A 303 -0.92 4.08 -41.64
N GLY A 304 -0.53 3.63 -42.86
CA GLY A 304 -1.16 3.94 -44.11
C GLY A 304 -2.35 3.03 -44.43
N LYS A 305 -3.16 3.47 -45.42
CA LYS A 305 -4.22 2.63 -45.99
C LYS A 305 -3.61 1.52 -46.85
N GLY A 306 -4.13 0.30 -46.70
CA GLY A 306 -3.61 -0.89 -47.39
C GLY A 306 -2.35 -1.51 -46.77
N GLU A 307 -1.79 -0.86 -45.79
CA GLU A 307 -0.61 -1.34 -45.04
C GLU A 307 -1.05 -2.36 -43.95
N ALA A 308 -0.43 -3.55 -43.97
CA ALA A 308 -0.62 -4.58 -42.96
C ALA A 308 0.73 -5.00 -42.37
N VAL A 309 0.93 -4.79 -41.07
CA VAL A 309 2.17 -5.13 -40.34
C VAL A 309 1.82 -6.00 -39.16
N HIS A 310 2.02 -7.32 -39.31
CA HIS A 310 1.67 -8.32 -38.30
C HIS A 310 2.87 -8.85 -37.49
N ASP A 311 4.06 -8.26 -37.64
CA ASP A 311 5.24 -8.52 -36.81
C ASP A 311 5.70 -7.22 -36.13
N PRO A 312 5.88 -7.20 -34.80
CA PRO A 312 6.43 -6.03 -34.11
C PRO A 312 7.83 -5.59 -34.55
N GLY A 313 8.53 -6.49 -35.23
CA GLY A 313 9.88 -6.24 -35.75
C GLY A 313 10.98 -6.42 -34.70
N PRO A 314 12.22 -6.71 -35.18
CA PRO A 314 13.33 -7.01 -34.26
C PRO A 314 13.78 -5.83 -33.39
N ILE A 315 13.64 -4.58 -33.84
CA ILE A 315 13.98 -3.38 -33.06
C ILE A 315 12.99 -3.24 -31.88
N THR A 316 11.68 -3.35 -32.11
CA THR A 316 10.66 -3.24 -31.08
C THR A 316 10.83 -4.32 -30.03
N LYS A 317 10.99 -5.58 -30.46
CA LYS A 317 11.29 -6.73 -29.57
C LYS A 317 12.56 -6.49 -28.74
N GLY A 318 13.59 -5.88 -29.33
CA GLY A 318 14.83 -5.56 -28.64
C GLY A 318 14.69 -4.44 -27.59
N ILE A 319 13.97 -3.37 -27.90
CA ILE A 319 13.70 -2.29 -26.93
C ILE A 319 12.90 -2.83 -25.76
N LEU A 320 11.83 -3.59 -26.01
CA LEU A 320 11.03 -4.23 -24.94
C LEU A 320 11.87 -5.19 -24.10
N ALA A 321 12.77 -5.97 -24.71
CA ALA A 321 13.68 -6.84 -23.98
C ALA A 321 14.52 -6.06 -22.95
N ASP A 322 15.05 -4.89 -23.32
CA ASP A 322 15.89 -4.06 -22.43
C ASP A 322 15.07 -3.24 -21.42
N ILE A 323 13.78 -3.01 -21.66
CA ILE A 323 12.85 -2.46 -20.65
C ILE A 323 12.66 -3.44 -19.49
N GLY A 324 12.77 -4.75 -19.72
CA GLY A 324 12.64 -5.77 -18.67
C GLY A 324 11.92 -7.04 -19.12
N TRP A 325 11.38 -7.10 -20.34
CA TRP A 325 10.72 -8.32 -20.87
C TRP A 325 11.69 -9.48 -21.10
N LYS A 326 13.01 -9.20 -21.13
CA LYS A 326 14.07 -10.20 -21.01
C LYS A 326 15.00 -9.80 -19.87
N HIS A 327 14.73 -10.33 -18.69
CA HIS A 327 15.36 -9.96 -17.44
C HIS A 327 16.35 -11.04 -16.95
N THR A 328 17.34 -10.62 -16.18
CA THR A 328 18.29 -11.50 -15.48
C THR A 328 18.35 -11.08 -14.01
N LYS A 329 18.01 -12.00 -13.15
CA LYS A 329 17.98 -11.85 -11.70
C LYS A 329 19.26 -12.46 -11.12
N LEU A 330 20.08 -11.63 -10.48
CA LEU A 330 21.28 -12.05 -9.77
C LEU A 330 20.98 -12.12 -8.27
N LYS A 331 21.24 -13.26 -7.65
CA LYS A 331 21.10 -13.46 -6.20
C LYS A 331 22.41 -13.94 -5.63
N LEU A 332 23.09 -13.05 -4.91
CA LEU A 332 24.34 -13.31 -4.24
C LEU A 332 24.10 -13.68 -2.77
N ASP A 333 24.65 -14.81 -2.35
CA ASP A 333 24.87 -15.09 -0.93
C ASP A 333 26.05 -14.22 -0.48
N LYS A 334 25.72 -13.06 0.12
CA LYS A 334 26.73 -12.05 0.49
C LYS A 334 27.68 -12.61 1.52
N PRO A 335 28.99 -12.61 1.25
CA PRO A 335 29.97 -12.96 2.26
C PRO A 335 29.84 -12.07 3.50
N LYS A 336 29.95 -12.66 4.66
CA LYS A 336 30.01 -11.95 5.93
C LYS A 336 31.38 -11.36 6.18
N ASP A 337 31.48 -10.39 7.06
CA ASP A 337 32.74 -9.93 7.61
C ASP A 337 33.49 -11.06 8.30
N ILE A 338 34.78 -10.95 8.43
CA ILE A 338 35.62 -11.98 9.03
C ILE A 338 36.66 -11.36 9.97
N GLU A 339 36.81 -11.94 11.16
CA GLU A 339 37.80 -11.43 12.14
C GLU A 339 39.24 -11.88 11.88
N GLU A 340 39.43 -12.87 11.03
CA GLU A 340 40.74 -13.38 10.68
C GLU A 340 40.85 -13.59 9.18
N LYS A 341 42.00 -13.39 8.61
CA LYS A 341 42.31 -13.64 7.21
C LYS A 341 42.03 -15.09 6.84
N LYS A 342 41.00 -15.32 6.06
CA LYS A 342 40.60 -16.61 5.49
C LYS A 342 39.98 -16.40 4.11
N PRO A 343 39.87 -17.45 3.27
CA PRO A 343 39.20 -17.34 1.98
C PRO A 343 37.77 -16.82 2.11
N ILE A 344 37.41 -15.83 1.26
CA ILE A 344 36.05 -15.27 1.12
C ILE A 344 35.40 -15.95 -0.07
N THR A 345 34.30 -16.67 0.15
CA THR A 345 33.60 -17.39 -0.91
C THR A 345 32.38 -16.59 -1.38
N PHE A 346 32.23 -16.45 -2.68
CA PHE A 346 31.09 -15.83 -3.35
C PHE A 346 30.27 -16.94 -4.01
N ASN A 347 28.99 -17.01 -3.72
CA ASN A 347 28.03 -17.92 -4.32
C ASN A 347 26.90 -17.10 -4.96
N LEU A 348 26.77 -17.22 -6.28
CA LEU A 348 25.80 -16.48 -7.08
C LEU A 348 24.85 -17.44 -7.77
N SER A 349 23.56 -17.30 -7.55
CA SER A 349 22.54 -17.92 -8.40
C SER A 349 22.04 -16.91 -9.44
N ILE A 350 21.81 -17.40 -10.66
CA ILE A 350 21.34 -16.60 -11.79
C ILE A 350 20.06 -17.21 -12.33
N GLU A 351 18.99 -16.44 -12.34
CA GLU A 351 17.75 -16.74 -13.05
C GLU A 351 17.65 -15.76 -14.23
N SER A 352 17.57 -16.26 -15.46
CA SER A 352 17.66 -15.42 -16.64
C SER A 352 16.73 -15.88 -17.77
N ASP A 353 16.05 -14.93 -18.42
CA ASP A 353 15.27 -15.15 -19.64
C ASP A 353 16.16 -15.26 -20.90
N THR A 354 17.47 -15.09 -20.75
CA THR A 354 18.43 -15.19 -21.84
C THR A 354 19.62 -16.06 -21.46
N GLU A 355 20.31 -16.60 -22.44
CA GLU A 355 21.50 -17.39 -22.20
C GLU A 355 22.65 -16.52 -21.68
N ILE A 356 23.20 -16.88 -20.52
CA ILE A 356 24.33 -16.20 -19.89
C ILE A 356 25.66 -16.77 -20.41
N ASP A 357 26.57 -15.89 -20.78
CA ASP A 357 27.93 -16.26 -21.12
C ASP A 357 28.67 -16.69 -19.84
N SER A 358 28.81 -18.01 -19.61
CA SER A 358 29.41 -18.58 -18.42
C SER A 358 30.84 -18.13 -18.16
N ASN A 359 31.56 -17.64 -19.17
CA ASN A 359 32.89 -17.09 -19.05
C ASN A 359 32.90 -15.58 -18.73
N SER A 360 31.75 -15.00 -18.45
CA SER A 360 31.58 -13.56 -18.24
C SER A 360 30.97 -13.22 -16.87
N VAL A 361 30.86 -14.16 -15.96
CA VAL A 361 30.36 -13.98 -14.62
C VAL A 361 31.47 -13.67 -13.66
N PHE A 362 31.63 -12.42 -13.23
CA PHE A 362 32.76 -11.95 -12.41
C PHE A 362 32.30 -11.26 -11.13
N VAL A 363 33.09 -11.48 -10.07
CA VAL A 363 33.20 -10.53 -8.96
C VAL A 363 34.37 -9.58 -9.27
N PHE A 364 34.06 -8.29 -9.33
CA PHE A 364 35.04 -7.22 -9.34
C PHE A 364 35.28 -6.76 -7.92
N TYR A 365 36.56 -6.61 -7.53
CA TYR A 365 36.88 -6.21 -6.16
C TYR A 365 38.01 -5.19 -6.10
N SER A 366 38.08 -4.43 -5.02
CA SER A 366 39.06 -3.37 -4.79
C SER A 366 39.32 -3.21 -3.29
N MET A 367 40.48 -2.69 -2.94
CA MET A 367 40.87 -2.32 -1.58
C MET A 367 41.00 -0.80 -1.40
N ASP A 368 40.61 -0.01 -2.42
CA ASP A 368 40.67 1.45 -2.43
C ASP A 368 39.35 2.08 -2.94
N SER A 369 38.26 1.34 -2.85
CA SER A 369 36.90 1.73 -3.31
C SER A 369 36.89 2.08 -4.79
N PHE A 370 37.59 1.27 -5.61
CA PHE A 370 37.69 1.40 -7.07
C PHE A 370 38.26 2.74 -7.58
N LYS A 371 39.01 3.45 -6.73
CA LYS A 371 39.64 4.74 -7.11
C LYS A 371 40.78 4.56 -8.09
N ASN A 372 41.69 3.60 -7.85
CA ASN A 372 42.87 3.36 -8.67
C ASN A 372 43.04 1.89 -9.03
N ASN A 373 42.58 0.98 -8.17
CA ASN A 373 42.83 -0.46 -8.32
C ASN A 373 41.49 -1.20 -8.49
N LYS A 374 41.47 -2.06 -9.50
CA LYS A 374 40.35 -2.97 -9.75
C LYS A 374 40.90 -4.31 -10.19
N ASP A 375 40.46 -5.36 -9.54
CA ASP A 375 40.76 -6.73 -9.96
C ASP A 375 39.44 -7.51 -10.16
N SER A 376 39.51 -8.71 -10.69
CA SER A 376 38.33 -9.52 -10.95
C SER A 376 38.58 -11.00 -10.71
N LEU A 377 37.54 -11.67 -10.26
CA LEU A 377 37.53 -13.11 -10.00
C LEU A 377 36.38 -13.74 -10.82
N LEU A 378 36.72 -14.68 -11.71
CA LEU A 378 35.75 -15.43 -12.48
C LEU A 378 35.02 -16.42 -11.55
N LEU A 379 33.68 -16.38 -11.55
CA LEU A 379 32.89 -17.40 -10.90
C LEU A 379 32.62 -18.55 -11.86
N ILE A 380 32.81 -19.77 -11.39
CA ILE A 380 32.67 -20.99 -12.19
C ILE A 380 31.34 -21.66 -11.83
N SER A 381 30.52 -21.99 -12.84
CA SER A 381 29.26 -22.70 -12.64
C SER A 381 29.51 -24.13 -12.17
N ASP A 382 28.83 -24.50 -11.08
CA ASP A 382 28.61 -25.91 -10.79
C ASP A 382 27.35 -26.35 -11.60
N ASN A 383 27.59 -27.11 -12.65
CA ASN A 383 26.52 -27.60 -13.54
C ASN A 383 25.48 -28.49 -12.83
N SER A 384 25.76 -28.98 -11.62
CA SER A 384 24.80 -29.80 -10.85
C SER A 384 23.84 -28.97 -10.03
N THR A 385 24.25 -27.79 -9.58
CA THR A 385 23.46 -26.89 -8.72
C THR A 385 23.01 -25.60 -9.43
N GLY A 386 23.64 -25.26 -10.55
CA GLY A 386 23.42 -23.98 -11.25
C GLY A 386 23.98 -22.76 -10.51
N ILE A 387 24.79 -22.98 -9.45
CA ILE A 387 25.42 -21.91 -8.67
C ILE A 387 26.79 -21.59 -9.28
N PHE A 388 27.07 -20.31 -9.47
CA PHE A 388 28.37 -19.79 -9.85
C PHE A 388 29.16 -19.46 -8.58
N SER A 389 30.33 -20.02 -8.41
CA SER A 389 31.11 -19.80 -7.19
C SER A 389 32.60 -19.56 -7.45
N ALA A 390 33.21 -18.81 -6.53
CA ALA A 390 34.67 -18.65 -6.46
C ALA A 390 35.10 -18.23 -5.04
N SER A 391 36.39 -18.47 -4.71
CA SER A 391 36.94 -18.05 -3.42
C SER A 391 38.13 -17.10 -3.65
N LEU A 392 38.05 -15.92 -3.03
CA LEU A 392 39.10 -14.92 -2.98
C LEU A 392 40.00 -15.16 -1.74
N ASN A 393 41.31 -15.32 -1.95
CA ASN A 393 42.25 -15.31 -0.85
C ASN A 393 42.71 -13.87 -0.59
N PRO A 394 42.31 -13.24 0.52
CA PRO A 394 42.69 -11.86 0.79
C PRO A 394 44.23 -11.70 0.91
N ILE A 395 44.76 -10.63 0.33
CA ILE A 395 46.18 -10.27 0.48
C ILE A 395 46.47 -9.42 1.70
N ILE A 396 45.42 -8.79 2.28
CA ILE A 396 45.47 -7.95 3.48
C ILE A 396 45.18 -8.78 4.73
N GLU A 397 45.81 -8.43 5.86
CA GLU A 397 45.50 -9.03 7.17
C GLU A 397 44.30 -8.39 7.83
N THR A 398 44.15 -7.06 7.68
CA THR A 398 42.99 -6.29 8.18
C THR A 398 42.63 -5.20 7.19
N GLY A 399 41.34 -4.80 7.12
CA GLY A 399 40.85 -3.74 6.25
C GLY A 399 39.57 -4.11 5.52
N LYS A 400 39.27 -3.39 4.45
CA LYS A 400 38.03 -3.55 3.66
C LYS A 400 38.31 -4.04 2.25
N ILE A 401 37.45 -4.92 1.76
CA ILE A 401 37.41 -5.37 0.37
C ILE A 401 36.04 -4.97 -0.18
N ASP A 402 36.02 -3.98 -1.04
CA ASP A 402 34.85 -3.54 -1.76
C ASP A 402 34.64 -4.37 -3.02
N TYR A 403 33.41 -4.73 -3.34
CA TYR A 403 33.13 -5.60 -4.49
C TYR A 403 31.75 -5.39 -5.09
N TYR A 404 31.61 -5.81 -6.33
CA TYR A 404 30.32 -5.96 -7.02
C TYR A 404 30.39 -7.14 -8.00
N VAL A 405 29.21 -7.62 -8.41
CA VAL A 405 29.07 -8.73 -9.37
C VAL A 405 28.63 -8.21 -10.72
N ARG A 406 29.14 -8.79 -11.79
CA ARG A 406 28.66 -8.60 -13.16
C ARG A 406 28.49 -9.93 -13.87
N ALA A 407 27.33 -10.15 -14.45
CA ALA A 407 27.07 -11.19 -15.43
C ALA A 407 26.80 -10.58 -16.81
N THR A 408 27.11 -11.27 -17.88
CA THR A 408 26.87 -10.81 -19.26
C THR A 408 26.18 -11.92 -20.03
N ASP A 409 25.14 -11.57 -20.84
CA ASP A 409 24.49 -12.54 -21.71
C ASP A 409 25.19 -12.69 -23.09
N MET A 410 24.68 -13.61 -23.92
CA MET A 410 25.26 -13.91 -25.22
C MET A 410 25.15 -12.74 -26.23
N ILE A 411 24.19 -11.80 -26.02
CA ILE A 411 24.05 -10.59 -26.82
C ILE A 411 24.79 -9.37 -26.25
N LYS A 412 25.63 -9.62 -25.20
CA LYS A 412 26.51 -8.63 -24.57
C LYS A 412 25.79 -7.55 -23.76
N ARG A 413 24.57 -7.83 -23.27
CA ARG A 413 23.99 -7.07 -22.17
C ARG A 413 24.69 -7.47 -20.88
N TYR A 414 24.93 -6.54 -19.98
CA TYR A 414 25.49 -6.81 -18.65
C TYR A 414 24.52 -6.48 -17.55
N PHE A 415 24.52 -7.31 -16.53
CA PHE A 415 23.71 -7.21 -15.34
C PHE A 415 24.62 -7.05 -14.14
N LEU A 416 24.30 -6.09 -13.28
CA LEU A 416 25.12 -5.71 -12.13
C LEU A 416 24.40 -6.01 -10.81
N LEU A 417 25.17 -6.31 -9.79
CA LEU A 417 24.69 -6.43 -8.41
C LEU A 417 25.75 -5.86 -7.45
N PRO A 418 25.47 -4.71 -6.77
CA PRO A 418 24.25 -3.89 -6.85
C PRO A 418 23.99 -3.35 -8.26
N THR A 419 22.73 -2.98 -8.56
CA THR A 419 22.30 -2.55 -9.90
C THR A 419 23.02 -1.29 -10.39
N GLU A 420 23.40 -0.41 -9.46
CA GLU A 420 24.10 0.86 -9.73
C GLU A 420 25.64 0.75 -9.57
N ALA A 421 26.19 -0.48 -9.56
CA ALA A 421 27.63 -0.64 -9.50
C ALA A 421 28.35 0.01 -10.73
N PRO A 422 29.54 0.62 -10.57
CA PRO A 422 30.35 0.69 -9.33
C PRO A 422 30.07 1.89 -8.42
N SER A 423 29.02 2.69 -8.68
CA SER A 423 28.64 3.80 -7.78
C SER A 423 28.08 3.29 -6.43
N GLU A 424 27.44 2.12 -6.45
CA GLU A 424 27.12 1.34 -5.27
C GLU A 424 27.95 0.04 -5.25
N ILE A 425 28.43 -0.34 -4.08
CA ILE A 425 29.29 -1.51 -3.87
C ILE A 425 28.92 -2.24 -2.59
N TYR A 426 29.27 -3.50 -2.51
CA TYR A 426 29.28 -4.26 -1.27
C TYR A 426 30.68 -4.23 -0.66
N THR A 427 30.77 -4.43 0.65
CA THR A 427 32.02 -4.45 1.41
C THR A 427 32.10 -5.71 2.27
N VAL A 428 33.26 -6.31 2.37
CA VAL A 428 33.64 -7.28 3.40
C VAL A 428 34.76 -6.68 4.22
N THR A 429 34.60 -6.65 5.54
CA THR A 429 35.61 -6.18 6.49
C THR A 429 36.39 -7.37 7.03
N ILE A 430 37.73 -7.22 7.16
CA ILE A 430 38.63 -8.17 7.81
C ILE A 430 39.19 -7.49 9.04
N GLY A 431 38.93 -7.99 10.23
CA GLY A 431 39.43 -7.45 11.51
C GLY A 431 38.42 -7.65 12.64
N ASP A 432 38.83 -7.24 13.85
CA ASP A 432 37.99 -7.37 15.03
C ASP A 432 36.66 -6.61 14.81
N ASP A 433 35.57 -7.28 15.13
CA ASP A 433 34.25 -6.71 15.05
C ASP A 433 33.91 -5.98 16.37
N LEU A 434 33.50 -4.70 16.21
CA LEU A 434 33.13 -3.82 17.30
C LEU A 434 31.67 -3.29 17.15
N GLU A 435 30.96 -3.72 16.12
CA GLU A 435 29.63 -3.28 15.82
C GLU A 435 28.60 -4.26 16.44
N PRO A 436 27.62 -3.79 17.24
CA PRO A 436 26.59 -4.66 17.76
C PRO A 436 25.54 -4.97 16.67
N PRO A 437 24.75 -6.05 16.84
CA PRO A 437 23.64 -6.35 15.94
C PRO A 437 22.62 -5.21 15.83
N GLU A 438 21.88 -5.18 14.74
CA GLU A 438 20.70 -4.34 14.57
C GLU A 438 19.44 -5.14 14.90
N ILE A 439 18.47 -4.52 15.60
CA ILE A 439 17.16 -5.08 15.90
C ILE A 439 16.10 -4.18 15.28
N ASP A 440 15.20 -4.77 14.48
CA ASP A 440 13.96 -4.13 14.06
C ASP A 440 12.77 -4.93 14.59
N HIS A 441 11.87 -4.23 15.31
CA HIS A 441 10.75 -4.86 15.98
C HIS A 441 9.50 -3.98 15.97
N VAL A 442 8.39 -4.57 15.54
CA VAL A 442 7.06 -3.95 15.65
C VAL A 442 6.43 -4.36 16.97
N PRO A 443 6.21 -3.43 17.91
CA PRO A 443 5.64 -3.74 19.21
C PRO A 443 4.21 -4.30 19.10
N ILE A 444 3.87 -5.24 19.97
CA ILE A 444 2.50 -5.73 20.14
C ILE A 444 1.69 -4.63 20.84
N PRO A 445 0.62 -4.09 20.26
CA PRO A 445 -0.15 -3.01 20.91
C PRO A 445 -1.03 -3.53 22.06
N TYR A 446 -1.60 -4.70 21.89
CA TYR A 446 -2.39 -5.44 22.90
C TYR A 446 -2.48 -6.92 22.49
N PHE A 447 -2.89 -7.78 23.41
CA PHE A 447 -3.13 -9.19 23.12
C PHE A 447 -4.52 -9.62 23.61
N VAL A 448 -5.35 -10.11 22.70
CA VAL A 448 -6.64 -10.69 23.04
C VAL A 448 -6.46 -12.15 23.48
N SER A 449 -6.74 -12.43 24.75
CA SER A 449 -6.64 -13.77 25.30
C SER A 449 -7.79 -14.67 24.79
N ASN A 450 -7.47 -15.52 23.83
CA ASN A 450 -8.40 -16.48 23.18
C ASN A 450 -7.97 -17.94 23.40
N GLY A 451 -7.00 -18.19 24.31
CA GLY A 451 -6.41 -19.50 24.59
C GLY A 451 -5.24 -19.85 23.67
N GLU A 452 -4.83 -18.96 22.75
CA GLU A 452 -3.61 -19.09 21.95
C GLU A 452 -2.40 -18.57 22.71
N ASN A 453 -1.20 -19.05 22.37
CA ASN A 453 0.03 -18.57 22.96
C ASN A 453 0.41 -17.20 22.40
N ILE A 454 0.94 -16.33 23.25
CA ILE A 454 1.46 -15.01 22.84
C ILE A 454 2.77 -15.21 22.11
N ARG A 455 2.75 -15.07 20.78
CA ARG A 455 3.94 -15.13 19.95
C ARG A 455 4.55 -13.76 19.77
N ILE A 456 5.87 -13.73 19.71
CA ILE A 456 6.65 -12.55 19.36
C ILE A 456 7.63 -12.90 18.25
N SER A 457 7.85 -11.95 17.35
CA SER A 457 8.88 -12.04 16.33
C SER A 457 9.63 -10.73 16.22
N THR A 458 10.88 -10.79 15.81
CA THR A 458 11.76 -9.65 15.56
C THR A 458 12.73 -9.97 14.44
N PHE A 459 13.13 -8.95 13.72
CA PHE A 459 14.26 -9.03 12.79
C PHE A 459 15.52 -8.69 13.56
N ALA A 460 16.61 -9.47 13.34
CA ALA A 460 17.92 -9.15 13.86
C ALA A 460 18.99 -9.49 12.83
N LEU A 461 19.88 -8.55 12.56
CA LEU A 461 20.93 -8.65 11.55
C LEU A 461 22.26 -8.20 12.14
N ASP A 462 23.35 -8.83 11.66
CA ASP A 462 24.70 -8.48 12.03
C ASP A 462 25.67 -8.86 10.89
N ASN A 463 26.76 -8.09 10.74
CA ASN A 463 27.79 -8.26 9.70
C ASN A 463 28.53 -9.59 9.80
N LEU A 464 28.83 -10.09 11.03
CA LEU A 464 29.37 -11.44 11.27
C LEU A 464 28.28 -12.49 11.45
N GLY A 465 27.10 -12.04 11.85
CA GLY A 465 25.89 -12.81 12.10
C GLY A 465 25.52 -12.83 13.58
N VAL A 466 24.22 -13.03 13.79
CA VAL A 466 23.62 -13.06 15.12
C VAL A 466 23.83 -14.44 15.74
N ASP A 467 24.39 -14.48 16.94
CA ASP A 467 24.59 -15.71 17.76
C ASP A 467 23.30 -16.08 18.48
N SER A 468 22.70 -15.10 19.18
CA SER A 468 21.48 -15.32 19.96
C SER A 468 20.61 -14.09 20.03
N VAL A 469 19.27 -14.34 20.08
CA VAL A 469 18.27 -13.33 20.37
C VAL A 469 17.41 -13.86 21.52
N TYR A 470 17.15 -13.01 22.51
CA TYR A 470 16.33 -13.40 23.66
C TYR A 470 15.52 -12.22 24.21
N ILE A 471 14.53 -12.53 25.03
CA ILE A 471 13.62 -11.58 25.65
C ILE A 471 13.77 -11.64 27.16
N GLU A 472 13.92 -10.46 27.77
CA GLU A 472 13.66 -10.23 29.18
C GLU A 472 12.33 -9.54 29.35
N PHE A 473 11.49 -9.97 30.30
CA PHE A 473 10.16 -9.43 30.46
C PHE A 473 9.64 -9.50 31.90
N SER A 474 8.67 -8.66 32.19
CA SER A 474 7.90 -8.69 33.45
C SER A 474 6.41 -8.77 33.16
N ILE A 475 5.65 -9.26 34.15
CA ILE A 475 4.19 -9.23 34.19
C ILE A 475 3.80 -8.40 35.42
N ASN A 476 3.10 -7.29 35.24
CA ASN A 476 2.75 -6.34 36.27
C ASN A 476 3.95 -5.99 37.18
N ASP A 477 5.07 -5.62 36.52
CA ASP A 477 6.36 -5.29 37.15
C ASP A 477 7.07 -6.44 37.89
N VAL A 478 6.53 -7.66 37.84
CA VAL A 478 7.18 -8.86 38.39
C VAL A 478 8.03 -9.53 37.30
N GLN A 479 9.35 -9.49 37.48
CA GLN A 479 10.33 -10.07 36.55
C GLN A 479 10.07 -11.57 36.32
N GLN A 480 10.08 -11.99 35.06
CA GLN A 480 9.92 -13.38 34.65
C GLN A 480 11.26 -13.98 34.18
N GLN A 481 11.31 -15.31 33.97
CA GLN A 481 12.49 -15.96 33.40
C GLN A 481 12.65 -15.57 31.94
N PRO A 482 13.82 -15.09 31.50
CA PRO A 482 14.10 -14.79 30.11
C PRO A 482 13.94 -16.03 29.22
N PHE A 483 13.61 -15.82 27.95
CA PHE A 483 13.55 -16.92 26.96
C PHE A 483 14.20 -16.54 25.64
N GLY A 484 14.81 -17.53 24.99
CA GLY A 484 15.45 -17.37 23.69
C GLY A 484 14.44 -17.42 22.53
N LEU A 485 14.66 -16.59 21.53
CA LEU A 485 13.96 -16.66 20.24
C LEU A 485 14.71 -17.62 19.30
N LYS A 486 13.94 -18.39 18.52
CA LYS A 486 14.48 -19.31 17.51
C LYS A 486 14.47 -18.62 16.15
N ARG A 487 15.48 -18.87 15.36
CA ARG A 487 15.56 -18.39 13.97
C ARG A 487 14.59 -19.19 13.11
N ASP A 488 13.57 -18.51 12.56
CA ASP A 488 12.55 -19.14 11.69
C ASP A 488 12.94 -19.08 10.21
N SER A 489 13.45 -17.94 9.76
CA SER A 489 13.92 -17.71 8.38
C SER A 489 15.04 -16.69 8.40
N ALA A 490 15.68 -16.42 7.29
CA ALA A 490 16.86 -15.59 7.10
C ALA A 490 17.36 -14.82 8.36
N ASN A 491 16.65 -13.76 8.77
CA ASN A 491 17.01 -12.93 9.93
C ASN A 491 15.81 -12.69 10.86
N ILE A 492 14.75 -13.51 10.75
CA ILE A 492 13.57 -13.45 11.62
C ILE A 492 13.72 -14.45 12.75
N TYR A 493 13.53 -13.96 13.96
CA TYR A 493 13.59 -14.74 15.21
C TYR A 493 12.23 -14.68 15.89
N SER A 494 11.71 -15.83 16.32
CA SER A 494 10.42 -15.89 17.01
C SER A 494 10.44 -16.75 18.26
N GLY A 495 9.46 -16.50 19.15
CA GLY A 495 9.30 -17.24 20.38
C GLY A 495 7.90 -17.06 20.97
N VAL A 496 7.68 -17.63 22.13
CA VAL A 496 6.42 -17.60 22.88
C VAL A 496 6.69 -17.11 24.29
N PHE A 497 5.95 -16.08 24.76
CA PHE A 497 6.12 -15.53 26.09
C PHE A 497 5.75 -16.53 27.18
N THR A 498 4.49 -16.86 27.29
CA THR A 498 3.95 -17.76 28.31
C THR A 498 2.59 -18.28 27.86
N ASP A 499 2.04 -19.26 28.57
CA ASP A 499 0.66 -19.70 28.30
C ASP A 499 -0.31 -18.57 28.68
N SER A 500 -1.04 -18.07 27.68
CA SER A 500 -2.02 -17.00 27.85
C SER A 500 -3.13 -17.33 28.86
N LYS A 501 -3.36 -18.62 29.13
CA LYS A 501 -4.33 -19.09 30.15
C LYS A 501 -3.95 -18.73 31.58
N LEU A 502 -2.67 -18.42 31.80
CA LEU A 502 -2.16 -18.01 33.10
C LEU A 502 -2.30 -16.49 33.35
N LEU A 503 -2.73 -15.75 32.34
CA LEU A 503 -2.84 -14.29 32.37
C LEU A 503 -4.30 -13.86 32.61
N ASN A 504 -4.47 -12.74 33.30
CA ASN A 504 -5.77 -12.13 33.55
C ASN A 504 -6.01 -10.94 32.64
N ASP A 505 -7.30 -10.58 32.49
CA ASP A 505 -7.67 -9.34 31.81
C ASP A 505 -7.05 -8.15 32.53
N GLY A 506 -6.36 -7.30 31.78
CA GLY A 506 -5.68 -6.13 32.30
C GLY A 506 -4.23 -6.36 32.74
N ASP A 507 -3.71 -7.60 32.76
CA ASP A 507 -2.29 -7.83 32.99
C ASP A 507 -1.44 -7.10 31.93
N VAL A 508 -0.35 -6.47 32.38
CA VAL A 508 0.60 -5.74 31.52
C VAL A 508 1.90 -6.55 31.40
N ILE A 509 2.30 -6.83 30.16
CA ILE A 509 3.59 -7.42 29.86
C ILE A 509 4.52 -6.30 29.38
N SER A 510 5.63 -6.10 30.08
CA SER A 510 6.70 -5.18 29.68
C SER A 510 7.95 -5.99 29.32
N TYR A 511 8.58 -5.70 28.17
CA TYR A 511 9.70 -6.50 27.66
C TYR A 511 10.75 -5.70 26.93
N GLN A 512 11.96 -6.26 26.88
CA GLN A 512 13.08 -5.81 26.04
C GLN A 512 13.61 -6.98 25.23
N ILE A 513 14.10 -6.68 24.02
CA ILE A 513 14.73 -7.65 23.12
C ILE A 513 16.24 -7.42 23.15
N PHE A 514 16.97 -8.50 23.27
CA PHE A 514 18.43 -8.51 23.28
C PHE A 514 18.94 -9.34 22.11
N ALA A 515 19.92 -8.83 21.40
CA ALA A 515 20.68 -9.59 20.39
C ALA A 515 22.18 -9.56 20.71
N ILE A 516 22.84 -10.68 20.49
CA ILE A 516 24.29 -10.86 20.65
C ILE A 516 24.83 -11.38 19.32
N ASP A 517 25.93 -10.81 18.83
CA ASP A 517 26.59 -11.22 17.60
C ASP A 517 27.43 -12.50 17.75
N SER A 518 27.96 -12.97 16.62
CA SER A 518 28.85 -14.14 16.55
C SER A 518 30.33 -13.79 16.70
N SER A 519 30.67 -12.50 16.92
CA SER A 519 32.04 -12.03 17.06
C SER A 519 32.76 -12.61 18.29
N LYS A 520 34.06 -12.48 18.35
CA LYS A 520 34.86 -12.79 19.55
C LYS A 520 34.51 -11.86 20.72
N ALA A 521 34.16 -10.58 20.40
CA ALA A 521 33.79 -9.57 21.38
C ALA A 521 32.41 -9.82 21.99
N LYS A 522 31.50 -10.54 21.27
CA LYS A 522 30.11 -10.77 21.69
C LYS A 522 29.37 -9.47 21.93
N ASN A 523 29.43 -8.56 20.92
CA ASN A 523 28.76 -7.29 21.02
C ASN A 523 27.26 -7.49 21.20
N LYS A 524 26.66 -6.65 22.05
CA LYS A 524 25.26 -6.80 22.46
C LYS A 524 24.49 -5.52 22.25
N ILE A 525 23.26 -5.64 21.78
CA ILE A 525 22.28 -4.55 21.69
C ILE A 525 21.01 -4.90 22.45
N THR A 526 20.29 -3.85 22.87
CA THR A 526 18.99 -3.93 23.53
C THR A 526 17.99 -3.05 22.77
N SER A 527 16.78 -3.54 22.56
CA SER A 527 15.71 -2.77 21.95
C SER A 527 14.43 -2.89 22.83
N PRO A 528 13.82 -1.76 23.21
CA PRO A 528 14.30 -0.38 23.09
C PRO A 528 15.49 -0.13 24.05
N VAL A 529 16.32 0.88 23.75
CA VAL A 529 17.61 1.08 24.46
C VAL A 529 17.42 1.50 25.92
N ASN A 530 16.48 2.40 26.22
CA ASN A 530 16.28 3.01 27.55
C ASN A 530 14.86 2.89 28.09
N ASP A 531 14.03 2.01 27.50
CA ASP A 531 12.62 1.86 27.84
C ASP A 531 12.19 0.40 27.69
N PHE A 532 10.92 0.12 27.81
CA PHE A 532 10.32 -1.19 27.56
C PHE A 532 9.22 -1.06 26.50
N TYR A 533 9.14 -2.04 25.63
CA TYR A 533 7.90 -2.30 24.94
C TYR A 533 6.89 -2.84 25.93
N SER A 534 5.65 -2.46 25.84
CA SER A 534 4.61 -2.97 26.72
C SER A 534 3.31 -3.20 25.96
N PHE A 535 2.58 -4.23 26.36
CA PHE A 535 1.23 -4.48 25.89
C PHE A 535 0.35 -5.03 26.99
N ARG A 536 -0.95 -4.83 26.83
CA ARG A 536 -1.96 -5.27 27.80
C ARG A 536 -2.65 -6.54 27.32
N ILE A 537 -2.98 -7.42 28.27
CA ILE A 537 -3.82 -8.59 28.04
C ILE A 537 -5.28 -8.16 28.10
N GLU A 538 -6.01 -8.43 27.03
CA GLU A 538 -7.43 -8.09 26.89
C GLU A 538 -8.25 -9.37 26.70
N LYS A 539 -9.38 -9.46 27.38
CA LYS A 539 -10.33 -10.56 27.23
C LYS A 539 -11.58 -10.11 26.49
N ILE A 540 -11.99 -10.92 25.53
CA ILE A 540 -13.30 -10.78 24.92
C ILE A 540 -14.35 -11.31 25.87
N PHE A 541 -15.41 -10.56 26.06
CA PHE A 541 -16.53 -10.91 26.91
C PHE A 541 -17.49 -11.88 26.24
N GLU A 542 -18.49 -12.38 26.97
CA GLU A 542 -19.51 -13.26 26.39
C GLU A 542 -20.36 -12.49 25.36
N PRO A 543 -20.76 -13.15 24.25
CA PRO A 543 -21.57 -12.52 23.21
C PRO A 543 -22.93 -12.01 23.74
N ILE A 544 -23.33 -10.85 23.25
CA ILE A 544 -24.60 -10.21 23.63
C ILE A 544 -25.44 -9.85 22.40
N GLY A 545 -26.76 -9.74 22.62
CA GLY A 545 -27.68 -9.41 21.52
C GLY A 545 -27.89 -7.92 21.26
N GLY A 546 -27.16 -7.03 21.94
CA GLY A 546 -27.21 -5.59 21.76
C GLY A 546 -26.37 -4.86 22.81
N TYR A 547 -25.87 -3.67 22.49
CA TYR A 547 -24.95 -2.88 23.32
C TYR A 547 -25.32 -1.39 23.30
N TYR A 548 -25.09 -0.68 24.42
CA TYR A 548 -25.24 0.76 24.55
C TYR A 548 -24.15 1.36 25.43
N ASN A 549 -23.59 2.47 25.02
CA ASN A 549 -22.67 3.29 25.82
C ASN A 549 -22.77 4.77 25.39
N ASP A 550 -22.88 5.65 26.40
CA ASP A 550 -22.89 7.10 26.23
C ASP A 550 -21.53 7.73 26.61
N PHE A 551 -20.53 6.92 26.87
CA PHE A 551 -19.13 7.27 27.19
C PHE A 551 -18.96 8.26 28.37
N ASN A 552 -20.02 8.56 29.11
CA ASN A 552 -20.00 9.46 30.26
C ASN A 552 -19.37 8.86 31.52
N ILE A 553 -19.24 7.54 31.55
CA ILE A 553 -18.65 6.79 32.65
C ILE A 553 -17.55 5.93 32.06
N SER A 554 -16.36 5.97 32.66
CA SER A 554 -15.27 5.08 32.27
C SER A 554 -15.73 3.61 32.36
N SER A 555 -15.61 2.87 31.28
CA SER A 555 -15.90 1.44 31.19
C SER A 555 -14.71 0.70 30.59
N ASN A 556 -14.60 -0.60 30.90
CA ASN A 556 -13.59 -1.49 30.31
C ASN A 556 -14.16 -2.28 29.13
N ASP A 557 -15.15 -1.70 28.45
CA ASP A 557 -15.88 -2.36 27.37
C ASP A 557 -15.15 -2.34 26.03
N PHE A 558 -14.12 -1.48 25.91
CA PHE A 558 -13.33 -1.32 24.71
C PHE A 558 -11.86 -1.69 24.95
N ILE A 559 -11.24 -2.25 23.93
CA ILE A 559 -9.79 -2.29 23.83
C ILE A 559 -9.35 -0.92 23.29
N ILE A 560 -8.75 -0.13 24.18
CA ILE A 560 -8.25 1.21 23.88
C ILE A 560 -6.79 1.05 23.44
N SER A 561 -6.55 1.03 22.11
CA SER A 561 -5.19 1.04 21.56
C SER A 561 -4.77 2.44 21.11
N ASP A 562 -5.54 3.05 20.25
CA ASP A 562 -5.26 4.37 19.69
C ASP A 562 -6.36 5.39 20.00
N PHE A 563 -7.56 4.95 20.25
CA PHE A 563 -8.66 5.80 20.73
C PHE A 563 -8.60 5.97 22.23
N ASP A 564 -9.30 6.98 22.77
CA ASP A 564 -9.45 7.18 24.21
C ASP A 564 -10.85 7.70 24.53
N ILE A 565 -11.30 7.49 25.79
CA ILE A 565 -12.59 7.97 26.29
C ILE A 565 -12.32 9.12 27.26
N TYR A 566 -12.64 10.34 26.84
CA TYR A 566 -12.49 11.54 27.65
C TYR A 566 -13.48 12.64 27.26
N THR A 567 -13.54 13.70 28.04
CA THR A 567 -14.29 14.91 27.70
C THR A 567 -13.34 15.91 27.02
N GLU A 568 -13.54 16.15 25.75
CA GLU A 568 -12.75 17.13 24.98
C GLU A 568 -13.06 18.57 25.45
N LYS A 569 -12.10 19.46 25.27
CA LYS A 569 -12.27 20.86 25.66
C LYS A 569 -13.40 21.54 24.88
N GLY A 570 -14.42 22.00 25.58
CA GLY A 570 -15.61 22.65 24.99
C GLY A 570 -16.79 21.71 24.85
N PHE A 571 -16.61 20.42 25.15
CA PHE A 571 -17.71 19.43 25.21
C PHE A 571 -18.21 19.30 26.66
N GLU A 572 -19.48 18.98 26.83
CA GLU A 572 -20.10 18.81 28.15
C GLU A 572 -19.94 17.37 28.71
N ASN A 573 -19.85 16.40 27.81
CA ASN A 573 -19.86 14.97 28.10
C ASN A 573 -18.62 14.27 27.55
N GLY A 574 -18.34 13.05 28.06
CA GLY A 574 -17.33 12.17 27.53
C GLY A 574 -17.75 11.57 26.19
N SER A 575 -16.81 11.28 25.32
CA SER A 575 -17.00 10.53 24.08
C SER A 575 -15.75 9.71 23.75
N LEU A 576 -15.88 8.80 22.83
CA LEU A 576 -14.78 7.98 22.33
C LEU A 576 -14.11 8.73 21.19
N HIS A 577 -12.81 8.98 21.31
CA HIS A 577 -12.03 9.84 20.42
C HIS A 577 -10.87 9.08 19.79
N SER A 578 -10.64 9.28 18.48
CA SER A 578 -9.33 9.05 17.88
C SER A 578 -8.31 10.06 18.43
N PRO A 579 -7.01 9.97 18.14
CA PRO A 579 -6.07 11.05 18.44
C PRO A 579 -6.50 12.38 17.81
N HIS A 580 -6.36 13.50 18.53
CA HIS A 580 -6.71 14.85 18.07
C HIS A 580 -5.53 15.84 18.17
N PRO A 581 -4.90 16.26 17.06
CA PRO A 581 -5.07 15.70 15.71
C PRO A 581 -4.52 14.27 15.64
N TYR A 582 -5.02 13.47 14.68
CA TYR A 582 -4.36 12.21 14.41
C TYR A 582 -2.98 12.47 13.77
N ARG A 583 -2.11 11.44 13.75
CA ARG A 583 -0.69 11.63 13.46
C ARG A 583 -0.46 12.40 12.18
N SER A 584 0.44 13.38 12.26
CA SER A 584 0.94 14.13 11.12
C SER A 584 1.72 13.24 10.16
N PRO A 585 1.77 13.61 8.87
CA PRO A 585 2.59 12.94 7.87
C PRO A 585 4.02 12.75 8.35
N ASN A 586 4.59 11.62 8.06
CA ASN A 586 5.98 11.33 8.34
C ASN A 586 6.79 11.26 7.03
N LYS A 587 8.11 11.38 7.15
CA LYS A 587 9.02 11.32 5.99
C LYS A 587 9.10 9.93 5.34
N ASN A 588 8.44 8.93 5.94
CA ASN A 588 8.56 7.53 5.54
C ASN A 588 7.35 7.04 4.74
N ASN A 589 6.44 7.92 4.32
CA ASN A 589 5.23 7.58 3.54
C ASN A 589 4.41 6.42 4.15
N THR A 590 4.37 6.32 5.48
CA THR A 590 3.69 5.23 6.18
C THR A 590 2.24 5.60 6.44
N THR A 591 1.32 4.76 6.01
CA THR A 591 -0.09 4.86 6.37
C THR A 591 -0.31 4.53 7.85
N PHE A 592 -1.39 5.07 8.44
CA PHE A 592 -1.76 4.81 9.82
C PHE A 592 -3.15 4.18 9.92
N ASN A 593 -3.31 3.27 10.88
CA ASN A 593 -4.59 2.70 11.26
C ASN A 593 -4.77 2.92 12.77
N PHE A 594 -5.67 3.80 13.14
CA PHE A 594 -6.06 4.02 14.54
C PHE A 594 -7.29 3.18 14.82
N THR A 595 -7.25 2.34 15.86
CA THR A 595 -8.30 1.35 16.11
C THR A 595 -8.79 1.36 17.55
N THR A 596 -10.05 0.96 17.72
CA THR A 596 -10.62 0.56 19.01
C THR A 596 -11.63 -0.56 18.79
N LEU A 597 -11.71 -1.51 19.72
CA LEU A 597 -12.49 -2.73 19.59
C LEU A 597 -13.48 -2.86 20.75
N LEU A 598 -14.75 -3.06 20.45
CA LEU A 598 -15.75 -3.42 21.45
C LEU A 598 -15.52 -4.86 21.95
N LYS A 599 -15.28 -5.06 23.25
CA LYS A 599 -15.00 -6.37 23.86
C LYS A 599 -16.20 -7.33 23.90
N TYR A 600 -17.41 -6.84 23.66
CA TYR A 600 -18.62 -7.65 23.57
C TYR A 600 -18.89 -8.05 22.13
N PRO A 601 -18.70 -9.33 21.73
CA PRO A 601 -19.19 -9.80 20.43
C PRO A 601 -20.69 -9.63 20.33
N ILE A 602 -21.18 -9.23 19.18
CA ILE A 602 -22.61 -8.98 18.94
C ILE A 602 -23.20 -10.12 18.11
N ILE A 603 -24.28 -10.73 18.63
CA ILE A 603 -25.08 -11.69 17.87
C ILE A 603 -26.03 -10.90 16.98
N LEU A 604 -25.85 -10.97 15.65
CA LEU A 604 -26.57 -10.17 14.68
C LEU A 604 -28.03 -10.62 14.52
N LYS A 605 -28.93 -9.65 14.47
CA LYS A 605 -30.37 -9.83 14.23
C LYS A 605 -30.69 -9.50 12.77
N GLU A 606 -31.77 -10.08 12.22
CA GLU A 606 -32.21 -9.88 10.84
C GLU A 606 -32.40 -8.39 10.44
N ASN A 607 -32.90 -7.58 11.36
CA ASN A 607 -33.07 -6.13 11.19
C ASN A 607 -32.16 -5.33 12.15
N GLY A 608 -30.95 -5.87 12.42
CA GLY A 608 -30.02 -5.23 13.36
C GLY A 608 -29.51 -3.90 12.81
N THR A 609 -29.57 -2.86 13.65
CA THR A 609 -28.99 -1.54 13.35
C THR A 609 -27.97 -1.15 14.39
N MET A 610 -27.01 -0.34 13.98
CA MET A 610 -26.08 0.40 14.85
C MET A 610 -26.33 1.89 14.63
N SER A 611 -26.34 2.68 15.70
CA SER A 611 -26.36 4.13 15.61
C SER A 611 -25.46 4.78 16.62
N PHE A 612 -24.88 5.92 16.28
CA PHE A 612 -24.04 6.74 17.15
C PHE A 612 -24.04 8.20 16.66
N ASP A 613 -23.73 9.09 17.57
CA ASP A 613 -23.49 10.50 17.23
C ASP A 613 -21.99 10.69 16.97
N GLU A 614 -21.62 11.40 15.90
CA GLU A 614 -20.21 11.51 15.49
C GLU A 614 -19.85 12.89 14.91
N ILE A 615 -18.56 13.20 14.97
CA ILE A 615 -17.91 14.28 14.20
C ILE A 615 -16.71 13.65 13.49
N VAL A 616 -16.63 13.85 12.15
CA VAL A 616 -15.52 13.33 11.34
C VAL A 616 -14.84 14.51 10.62
N LEU A 617 -13.63 14.83 11.08
CA LEU A 617 -12.79 15.86 10.48
C LEU A 617 -11.48 15.21 10.03
N VAL A 618 -11.58 14.37 9.02
CA VAL A 618 -10.46 13.68 8.35
C VAL A 618 -10.30 14.19 6.93
N GLU A 619 -9.14 14.01 6.33
CA GLU A 619 -8.86 14.45 4.98
C GLU A 619 -9.90 13.89 4.00
N PRO A 620 -10.62 14.74 3.26
CA PRO A 620 -11.57 14.24 2.27
C PRO A 620 -10.85 13.82 0.99
N GLY A 621 -11.35 12.75 0.37
CA GLY A 621 -10.94 12.36 -0.97
C GLY A 621 -11.21 13.42 -2.03
N GLU A 622 -10.74 13.18 -3.25
CA GLU A 622 -10.97 14.05 -4.41
C GLU A 622 -12.46 14.15 -4.76
N ASN A 623 -12.81 15.21 -5.49
CA ASN A 623 -14.22 15.48 -5.80
C ASN A 623 -14.84 14.32 -6.60
N LEU A 624 -15.89 13.69 -6.05
CA LEU A 624 -16.61 12.52 -6.55
C LEU A 624 -15.92 11.17 -6.30
N SER A 625 -14.79 11.11 -5.62
CA SER A 625 -14.18 9.84 -5.17
C SER A 625 -15.09 9.11 -4.19
N LYS A 626 -14.99 7.80 -4.14
CA LYS A 626 -15.77 6.93 -3.26
C LYS A 626 -14.82 6.01 -2.49
N PHE A 627 -15.30 5.47 -1.38
CA PHE A 627 -14.56 4.45 -0.64
C PHE A 627 -14.13 3.29 -1.56
N GLY A 628 -12.83 3.03 -1.55
CA GLY A 628 -12.19 2.04 -2.42
C GLY A 628 -11.57 2.61 -3.70
N ASP A 629 -11.82 3.90 -4.01
CA ASP A 629 -11.11 4.58 -5.10
C ASP A 629 -9.71 5.02 -4.61
N ASP A 630 -8.76 5.08 -5.51
CA ASP A 630 -7.35 5.44 -5.21
C ASP A 630 -7.15 6.87 -4.71
N ASP A 631 -8.08 7.76 -4.99
CA ASP A 631 -8.11 9.16 -4.60
C ASP A 631 -9.06 9.43 -3.41
N PHE A 632 -9.43 8.37 -2.66
CA PHE A 632 -10.16 8.44 -1.39
C PHE A 632 -9.15 8.30 -0.24
N TRP A 633 -8.65 9.42 0.29
CA TRP A 633 -7.44 9.49 1.12
C TRP A 633 -7.64 8.91 2.52
N ASP A 634 -8.20 9.71 3.45
CA ASP A 634 -8.44 9.31 4.83
C ASP A 634 -9.89 8.92 5.05
N TYR A 635 -10.15 7.98 5.95
CA TYR A 635 -11.54 7.60 6.24
C TYR A 635 -11.75 7.00 7.63
N ALA A 636 -12.96 7.23 8.15
CA ALA A 636 -13.55 6.53 9.28
C ALA A 636 -14.34 5.31 8.76
N ILE A 637 -14.23 4.16 9.43
CA ILE A 637 -14.93 2.92 9.02
C ILE A 637 -15.30 2.08 10.24
N VAL A 638 -16.45 1.39 10.16
CA VAL A 638 -16.87 0.39 11.13
C VAL A 638 -16.79 -1.00 10.49
N GLU A 639 -16.03 -1.88 11.11
CA GLU A 639 -15.73 -3.21 10.60
C GLU A 639 -16.18 -4.30 11.57
N GLY A 640 -16.46 -5.49 11.04
CA GLY A 640 -16.81 -6.67 11.82
C GLY A 640 -15.84 -7.83 11.56
N SER A 641 -15.67 -8.68 12.57
CA SER A 641 -14.88 -9.91 12.46
C SER A 641 -15.67 -11.11 13.00
N LYS A 642 -15.67 -12.23 12.25
CA LYS A 642 -16.27 -13.52 12.65
C LYS A 642 -15.24 -14.51 13.19
N ASP A 643 -13.97 -14.20 13.13
CA ASP A 643 -12.85 -15.10 13.41
C ASP A 643 -11.93 -14.56 14.52
N ASN A 644 -12.54 -13.85 15.49
CA ASN A 644 -11.86 -13.26 16.65
C ASN A 644 -10.77 -12.23 16.27
N GLY A 645 -11.04 -11.39 15.26
CA GLY A 645 -10.16 -10.30 14.88
C GLY A 645 -9.03 -10.68 13.89
N LYS A 646 -9.05 -11.90 13.35
CA LYS A 646 -8.05 -12.33 12.33
C LYS A 646 -8.30 -11.69 10.97
N THR A 647 -9.57 -11.54 10.60
CA THR A 647 -9.99 -10.80 9.41
C THR A 647 -11.10 -9.81 9.73
N TRP A 648 -11.03 -8.66 9.09
CA TRP A 648 -11.99 -7.57 9.27
C TRP A 648 -12.68 -7.28 7.95
N LEU A 649 -14.00 -7.19 7.98
CA LEU A 649 -14.81 -6.86 6.82
C LEU A 649 -15.66 -5.63 7.12
N PRO A 650 -15.82 -4.69 6.16
CA PRO A 650 -16.67 -3.52 6.34
C PRO A 650 -18.09 -3.91 6.75
N ILE A 651 -18.66 -3.25 7.76
CA ILE A 651 -20.09 -3.28 8.05
C ILE A 651 -20.82 -2.28 7.15
N ALA A 652 -20.18 -1.15 6.88
CA ALA A 652 -20.58 -0.15 5.90
C ALA A 652 -19.33 0.44 5.27
N ASP A 653 -19.44 1.05 4.08
CA ASP A 653 -18.35 1.72 3.40
C ASP A 653 -17.72 2.80 4.28
N GLY A 654 -16.41 2.99 4.14
CA GLY A 654 -15.68 4.06 4.79
C GLY A 654 -16.12 5.45 4.29
N TYR A 655 -15.94 6.45 5.11
CA TYR A 655 -16.35 7.83 4.81
C TYR A 655 -15.40 8.84 5.47
N ASP A 656 -15.36 10.03 4.89
CA ASP A 656 -14.49 11.15 5.29
C ASP A 656 -15.32 12.38 5.69
N SER A 657 -14.67 13.55 5.85
CA SER A 657 -15.35 14.81 6.14
C SER A 657 -16.31 15.26 5.02
N GLY A 658 -16.17 14.75 3.80
CA GLY A 658 -17.09 14.99 2.68
C GLY A 658 -18.49 14.40 2.88
N ALA A 659 -18.65 13.44 3.79
CA ALA A 659 -19.95 12.83 4.12
C ALA A 659 -20.94 13.82 4.75
N ASN A 660 -20.47 14.97 5.26
CA ASN A 660 -21.32 16.03 5.81
C ASN A 660 -20.83 17.41 5.39
N SER A 661 -21.70 18.24 4.86
CA SER A 661 -21.34 19.58 4.35
C SER A 661 -20.74 20.50 5.42
N THR A 662 -21.20 20.41 6.67
CA THR A 662 -20.66 21.19 7.80
C THR A 662 -19.22 20.75 8.09
N TRP A 663 -18.94 19.47 8.12
CA TRP A 663 -17.61 18.93 8.35
C TRP A 663 -16.66 19.36 7.24
N LYS A 664 -17.04 19.13 5.96
CA LYS A 664 -16.23 19.48 4.78
C LYS A 664 -15.89 20.98 4.75
N VAL A 665 -16.88 21.86 4.91
CA VAL A 665 -16.67 23.32 4.90
C VAL A 665 -15.72 23.76 6.01
N ASN A 666 -15.83 23.17 7.20
CA ASN A 666 -14.98 23.56 8.33
C ASN A 666 -13.59 22.91 8.24
N TYR A 667 -13.46 21.70 7.69
CA TYR A 667 -12.19 21.10 7.37
C TYR A 667 -11.39 22.00 6.40
N ASP A 668 -12.00 22.39 5.28
CA ASP A 668 -11.37 23.19 4.22
C ASP A 668 -11.06 24.64 4.65
N LYS A 669 -11.83 25.21 5.57
CA LYS A 669 -11.71 26.62 5.97
C LYS A 669 -10.40 26.96 6.64
N ASN A 670 -9.78 26.04 7.37
CA ASN A 670 -8.62 26.28 8.19
C ASN A 670 -7.40 25.46 7.73
N MET A 671 -7.23 25.34 6.43
CA MET A 671 -6.11 24.60 5.83
C MET A 671 -4.79 25.39 5.98
N VAL A 672 -3.75 24.72 6.49
CA VAL A 672 -2.38 25.22 6.58
C VAL A 672 -1.44 24.13 6.08
N ASN A 673 -0.70 24.38 5.00
CA ASN A 673 0.20 23.38 4.39
C ASN A 673 -0.47 22.02 4.12
N GLN A 674 -1.66 22.05 3.52
CA GLN A 674 -2.50 20.89 3.18
C GLN A 674 -3.12 20.12 4.37
N VAL A 675 -2.90 20.54 5.61
CA VAL A 675 -3.54 19.94 6.79
C VAL A 675 -4.55 20.89 7.43
N SER A 676 -5.65 20.34 7.93
CA SER A 676 -6.69 21.12 8.60
C SER A 676 -6.35 21.35 10.07
N THR A 677 -6.41 22.59 10.51
CA THR A 677 -6.26 22.99 11.91
C THR A 677 -7.61 23.18 12.62
N THR A 678 -8.71 22.79 11.97
CA THR A 678 -10.05 22.88 12.55
C THR A 678 -10.19 21.90 13.73
N VAL A 679 -10.81 22.37 14.82
CA VAL A 679 -11.14 21.58 16.01
C VAL A 679 -12.65 21.34 16.02
N GLY A 680 -13.06 20.11 16.32
CA GLY A 680 -14.48 19.74 16.44
C GLY A 680 -15.18 20.51 17.56
N ILE A 681 -16.47 20.80 17.39
CA ILE A 681 -17.32 21.41 18.43
C ILE A 681 -18.65 20.62 18.55
N PRO A 682 -19.31 20.64 19.72
CA PRO A 682 -20.51 19.83 19.97
C PRO A 682 -21.65 20.01 18.97
N GLU A 683 -21.80 21.22 18.41
CA GLU A 683 -22.87 21.52 17.46
C GLU A 683 -22.72 20.82 16.10
N TRP A 684 -21.58 20.18 15.85
CA TRP A 684 -21.32 19.44 14.60
C TRP A 684 -21.56 17.96 14.71
N TYR A 685 -22.06 17.45 15.85
CA TYR A 685 -22.49 16.07 15.97
C TYR A 685 -23.60 15.75 14.99
N VAL A 686 -23.47 14.63 14.31
CA VAL A 686 -24.45 14.07 13.38
C VAL A 686 -24.74 12.64 13.80
N ASN A 687 -26.00 12.26 13.86
CA ASN A 687 -26.38 10.88 14.11
C ASN A 687 -26.18 10.04 12.85
N ARG A 688 -25.40 8.96 12.98
CA ARG A 688 -25.22 7.94 11.93
C ARG A 688 -26.02 6.70 12.30
N GLU A 689 -26.71 6.15 11.30
CA GLU A 689 -27.38 4.86 11.41
C GLU A 689 -26.84 3.90 10.35
N ILE A 690 -26.44 2.69 10.75
CA ILE A 690 -25.87 1.62 9.91
C ILE A 690 -26.75 0.38 10.07
N ARG A 691 -27.18 -0.22 8.96
CA ARG A 691 -27.82 -1.55 8.95
C ARG A 691 -26.74 -2.61 8.88
N LEU A 692 -26.65 -3.46 9.90
CA LEU A 692 -25.54 -4.38 10.12
C LEU A 692 -25.40 -5.48 9.05
N LEU A 693 -26.43 -5.72 8.23
CA LEU A 693 -26.46 -6.75 7.20
C LEU A 693 -26.50 -6.18 5.76
N GLU A 694 -26.46 -4.86 5.59
CA GLU A 694 -26.78 -4.20 4.30
C GLU A 694 -25.74 -4.51 3.21
N ASN A 695 -24.47 -4.58 3.54
CA ASN A 695 -23.42 -4.85 2.54
C ASN A 695 -23.19 -6.34 2.23
N GLY A 696 -23.91 -7.25 2.90
CA GLY A 696 -23.89 -8.69 2.62
C GLY A 696 -22.70 -9.47 3.18
N ASN A 697 -21.75 -8.83 3.86
CA ASN A 697 -20.59 -9.49 4.48
C ASN A 697 -20.99 -10.36 5.70
N PHE A 698 -22.10 -10.03 6.34
CA PHE A 698 -22.62 -10.70 7.54
C PHE A 698 -24.04 -11.18 7.34
N LYS A 699 -24.46 -12.15 8.15
CA LYS A 699 -25.81 -12.74 8.16
C LYS A 699 -26.41 -12.72 9.56
N ALA A 700 -27.73 -12.80 9.64
CA ALA A 700 -28.42 -12.96 10.91
C ALA A 700 -27.91 -14.20 11.67
N ASN A 701 -27.74 -14.09 12.98
CA ASN A 701 -27.13 -15.04 13.91
C ASN A 701 -25.61 -15.20 13.78
N ASP A 702 -24.92 -14.48 12.89
CA ASP A 702 -23.47 -14.36 13.01
C ASP A 702 -23.13 -13.68 14.33
N THR A 703 -22.06 -14.13 14.97
CA THR A 703 -21.47 -13.47 16.15
C THR A 703 -20.22 -12.74 15.68
N ILE A 704 -20.20 -11.43 15.81
CA ILE A 704 -19.10 -10.59 15.32
C ILE A 704 -18.48 -9.72 16.41
N LEU A 705 -17.18 -9.54 16.37
CA LEU A 705 -16.51 -8.41 17.01
C LEU A 705 -16.74 -7.16 16.18
N ILE A 706 -16.79 -5.99 16.81
CA ILE A 706 -16.94 -4.69 16.11
C ILE A 706 -15.75 -3.81 16.43
N GLN A 707 -15.12 -3.31 15.38
CA GLN A 707 -13.99 -2.38 15.42
C GLN A 707 -14.36 -1.05 14.78
N PHE A 708 -13.90 0.03 15.39
CA PHE A 708 -13.90 1.37 14.80
C PHE A 708 -12.47 1.66 14.37
N ARG A 709 -12.27 2.06 13.12
CA ARG A 709 -10.95 2.34 12.57
C ARG A 709 -10.94 3.66 11.80
N LEU A 710 -9.96 4.51 12.08
CA LEU A 710 -9.60 5.65 11.28
C LEU A 710 -8.34 5.27 10.49
N PHE A 711 -8.45 5.27 9.17
CA PHE A 711 -7.31 5.13 8.27
C PHE A 711 -6.81 6.51 7.87
N SER A 712 -5.49 6.69 7.83
CA SER A 712 -4.85 7.89 7.31
C SER A 712 -3.73 7.52 6.35
N ASP A 713 -3.71 8.22 5.22
CA ASP A 713 -2.58 8.20 4.32
C ASP A 713 -1.37 8.94 4.94
N PRO A 714 -0.18 8.99 4.28
CA PRO A 714 0.99 9.63 4.87
C PRO A 714 1.08 11.16 4.65
N TYR A 715 0.11 11.83 4.01
CA TYR A 715 0.32 13.19 3.49
C TYR A 715 -0.35 14.29 4.30
N ALA A 716 -1.62 14.19 4.58
CA ALA A 716 -2.35 15.22 5.31
C ALA A 716 -2.98 14.66 6.58
N HIS A 717 -3.52 15.50 7.41
CA HIS A 717 -4.28 15.09 8.59
C HIS A 717 -5.30 16.16 8.99
N GLY A 718 -6.20 15.77 9.88
CA GLY A 718 -7.19 16.65 10.48
C GLY A 718 -7.34 16.43 11.97
N TRP A 719 -8.43 16.94 12.55
CA TRP A 719 -8.73 16.74 13.96
C TRP A 719 -8.97 15.27 14.29
N GLY A 720 -9.77 14.56 13.48
CA GLY A 720 -10.03 13.13 13.65
C GLY A 720 -11.50 12.76 13.76
N TRP A 721 -11.79 11.71 14.50
CA TRP A 721 -13.12 11.12 14.66
C TRP A 721 -13.52 11.01 16.14
N THR A 722 -14.71 11.46 16.48
CA THR A 722 -15.32 11.25 17.80
C THR A 722 -16.68 10.56 17.68
N ILE A 723 -16.96 9.68 18.63
CA ILE A 723 -18.18 8.85 18.69
C ILE A 723 -18.82 9.02 20.05
N ASP A 724 -20.11 9.27 20.07
CA ASP A 724 -20.92 9.34 21.29
C ASP A 724 -22.23 8.55 21.13
N ASN A 725 -22.90 8.24 22.23
CA ASN A 725 -24.22 7.59 22.24
C ASN A 725 -24.31 6.31 21.40
N LEU A 726 -23.29 5.46 21.41
CA LEU A 726 -23.23 4.23 20.63
C LEU A 726 -24.34 3.25 21.03
N ARG A 727 -25.11 2.81 20.05
CA ARG A 727 -26.19 1.82 20.17
C ARG A 727 -26.01 0.73 19.12
N VAL A 728 -25.97 -0.52 19.54
CA VAL A 728 -25.93 -1.67 18.65
C VAL A 728 -27.11 -2.57 18.95
N GLN A 729 -28.07 -2.69 18.03
CA GLN A 729 -29.25 -3.56 18.14
C GLN A 729 -30.07 -3.39 19.42
N THR A 730 -29.81 -2.35 20.17
CA THR A 730 -30.72 -1.98 21.25
C THR A 730 -31.98 -1.45 20.62
N PRO A 731 -33.14 -1.88 21.03
CA PRO A 731 -34.32 -1.19 20.58
C PRO A 731 -34.13 0.28 20.94
N VAL A 732 -34.32 1.16 19.97
CA VAL A 732 -34.59 2.56 20.28
C VAL A 732 -35.83 2.45 21.14
N SER A 733 -35.62 2.52 22.47
CA SER A 733 -36.78 2.61 23.33
C SER A 733 -37.48 3.88 22.84
N SER A 734 -38.71 3.74 22.35
CA SER A 734 -39.53 4.86 21.91
C SER A 734 -39.90 5.82 23.06
N ARG A 735 -39.19 5.67 24.18
CA ARG A 735 -39.12 6.60 25.28
C ARG A 735 -37.71 7.18 25.36
N ALA A 736 -37.46 8.26 24.63
CA ALA A 736 -36.46 9.24 25.00
C ALA A 736 -36.61 9.48 26.52
N LEU A 737 -35.49 9.50 27.27
CA LEU A 737 -35.53 9.91 28.66
C LEU A 737 -36.24 11.26 28.72
N VAL A 738 -37.36 11.29 29.43
CA VAL A 738 -38.23 12.45 29.49
C VAL A 738 -37.57 13.61 30.24
N LEU A 739 -36.53 13.28 31.03
CA LEU A 739 -35.81 14.23 31.86
C LEU A 739 -34.43 14.51 31.34
N SER A 740 -34.13 15.79 31.17
CA SER A 740 -32.75 16.29 31.00
C SER A 740 -32.25 16.93 32.31
N PRO A 741 -30.92 17.07 32.53
CA PRO A 741 -30.39 17.74 33.74
C PRO A 741 -31.01 19.12 34.02
N GLY A 742 -31.38 19.87 32.97
CA GLY A 742 -32.00 21.18 33.08
C GLY A 742 -33.43 21.14 33.63
N ASN A 743 -34.10 19.96 33.69
CA ASN A 743 -35.41 19.77 34.25
C ASN A 743 -35.40 19.44 35.75
N ILE A 744 -34.24 19.39 36.41
CA ILE A 744 -34.11 18.95 37.80
C ILE A 744 -33.45 20.04 38.63
N LEU A 745 -34.16 20.53 39.61
CA LEU A 745 -33.67 21.54 40.57
C LEU A 745 -33.52 20.92 41.96
N VAL A 746 -32.38 21.13 42.58
CA VAL A 746 -32.04 20.65 43.91
C VAL A 746 -31.67 21.85 44.77
N TYR A 747 -32.43 22.08 45.83
CA TYR A 747 -32.24 23.25 46.71
C TYR A 747 -32.85 23.03 48.13
N PRO A 748 -32.34 23.77 49.14
CA PRO A 748 -31.13 24.55 49.10
C PRO A 748 -29.90 23.64 49.06
N ASN A 749 -28.79 24.17 48.55
CA ASN A 749 -27.47 23.50 48.62
C ASN A 749 -26.40 24.60 48.80
N PRO A 750 -25.76 24.71 49.96
CA PRO A 750 -25.85 23.84 51.12
C PRO A 750 -27.24 23.84 51.79
N PHE A 751 -27.57 22.73 52.51
CA PHE A 751 -28.81 22.58 53.26
C PHE A 751 -28.52 22.32 54.74
N ASN A 752 -29.53 22.57 55.62
CA ASN A 752 -29.42 22.23 57.03
C ASN A 752 -30.10 20.88 57.32
N ASP A 753 -31.42 20.87 57.34
CA ASP A 753 -32.17 19.66 57.69
C ASP A 753 -32.97 19.06 56.53
N VAL A 754 -33.43 19.90 55.60
CA VAL A 754 -34.30 19.50 54.51
C VAL A 754 -33.70 19.88 53.16
N ILE A 755 -33.81 18.97 52.20
CA ILE A 755 -33.46 19.22 50.79
C ILE A 755 -34.70 18.97 49.91
N ASN A 756 -34.92 19.84 48.96
CA ASN A 756 -35.99 19.72 47.98
C ASN A 756 -35.38 19.37 46.59
N VAL A 757 -36.06 18.45 45.91
CA VAL A 757 -35.78 18.11 44.52
C VAL A 757 -37.04 18.33 43.73
N ASN A 758 -36.99 19.29 42.80
CA ASN A 758 -38.10 19.59 41.88
C ASN A 758 -37.76 19.10 40.51
N VAL A 759 -38.65 18.27 39.94
CA VAL A 759 -38.47 17.65 38.62
C VAL A 759 -39.63 18.06 37.73
N GLN A 760 -39.31 18.62 36.55
CA GLN A 760 -40.31 19.00 35.52
C GLN A 760 -40.38 17.91 34.46
N ALA A 761 -41.43 17.08 34.51
CA ALA A 761 -41.64 15.99 33.54
C ALA A 761 -42.66 16.41 32.46
N LYS A 762 -42.23 16.48 31.20
CA LYS A 762 -43.10 16.80 30.05
C LYS A 762 -43.97 15.63 29.66
N ASN A 763 -43.59 14.40 29.94
CA ASN A 763 -44.34 13.17 29.65
C ASN A 763 -44.41 12.30 30.92
N ASN A 764 -45.28 11.27 30.89
CA ASN A 764 -45.46 10.37 32.03
C ASN A 764 -44.16 9.54 32.28
N ILE A 765 -43.67 9.56 33.51
CA ILE A 765 -42.55 8.75 33.99
C ILE A 765 -43.12 7.58 34.82
N ASP A 766 -42.81 6.34 34.42
CA ASP A 766 -43.33 5.15 35.12
C ASP A 766 -42.77 5.04 36.53
N GLU A 767 -41.45 5.33 36.68
CA GLU A 767 -40.78 5.30 37.97
C GLU A 767 -39.71 6.38 38.06
N LEU A 768 -39.81 7.26 39.04
CA LEU A 768 -38.81 8.30 39.35
C LEU A 768 -38.26 8.02 40.75
N THR A 769 -36.95 7.82 40.88
CA THR A 769 -36.27 7.53 42.12
C THR A 769 -35.20 8.59 42.40
N ILE A 770 -35.16 9.04 43.66
CA ILE A 770 -34.10 9.91 44.18
C ILE A 770 -33.35 9.13 45.25
N GLU A 771 -32.05 9.01 45.13
CA GLU A 771 -31.17 8.33 46.09
C GLU A 771 -30.07 9.29 46.54
N ILE A 772 -29.78 9.22 47.85
CA ILE A 772 -28.68 10.00 48.46
C ILE A 772 -27.67 9.05 49.07
N PHE A 773 -26.41 9.26 48.74
CA PHE A 773 -25.29 8.44 49.18
C PHE A 773 -24.28 9.27 49.97
N SER A 774 -23.69 8.65 51.03
CA SER A 774 -22.49 9.17 51.65
C SER A 774 -21.28 9.07 50.72
N LEU A 775 -20.18 9.75 51.01
CA LEU A 775 -18.92 9.64 50.22
C LEU A 775 -18.30 8.22 50.24
N TYR A 776 -18.74 7.37 51.16
CA TYR A 776 -18.32 5.96 51.25
C TYR A 776 -19.26 5.01 50.47
N GLY A 777 -20.16 5.56 49.63
CA GLY A 777 -21.09 4.79 48.83
C GLY A 777 -22.27 4.18 49.54
N GLN A 778 -22.46 4.49 50.83
CA GLN A 778 -23.61 4.01 51.58
C GLN A 778 -24.85 4.84 51.25
N LYS A 779 -25.96 4.19 50.84
CA LYS A 779 -27.27 4.84 50.64
C LYS A 779 -27.83 5.30 51.97
N VAL A 780 -28.06 6.61 52.13
CA VAL A 780 -28.52 7.25 53.36
C VAL A 780 -29.97 7.70 53.28
N ALA A 781 -30.49 7.93 52.07
CA ALA A 781 -31.89 8.23 51.86
C ALA A 781 -32.36 7.79 50.48
N MET A 782 -33.67 7.50 50.33
CA MET A 782 -34.31 7.16 49.08
C MET A 782 -35.77 7.65 49.07
N ALA A 783 -36.18 8.23 47.91
CA ALA A 783 -37.56 8.59 47.68
C ALA A 783 -37.97 8.11 46.29
N GLN A 784 -39.24 7.69 46.09
CA GLN A 784 -39.71 7.13 44.83
C GLN A 784 -41.11 7.60 44.52
N LYS A 785 -41.40 7.92 43.26
CA LYS A 785 -42.77 8.18 42.74
C LYS A 785 -43.00 7.38 41.46
N LYS A 786 -44.20 6.88 41.27
CA LYS A 786 -44.59 6.12 40.06
C LYS A 786 -45.69 6.90 39.28
N ASN A 787 -45.72 6.63 37.95
CA ASN A 787 -46.71 7.23 37.04
C ASN A 787 -46.82 8.74 37.19
N SER A 788 -45.71 9.45 37.08
CA SER A 788 -45.59 10.87 37.41
C SER A 788 -45.49 11.74 36.16
N LEU A 789 -46.27 12.87 36.12
CA LEU A 789 -46.28 13.82 34.99
C LEU A 789 -46.35 15.26 35.56
N GLY A 790 -45.76 16.22 34.84
CA GLY A 790 -45.74 17.61 35.26
C GLY A 790 -44.68 17.95 36.29
N GLU A 791 -44.99 18.83 37.23
CA GLU A 791 -44.10 19.21 38.31
C GLU A 791 -44.13 18.18 39.45
N ILE A 792 -42.99 17.57 39.72
CA ILE A 792 -42.84 16.50 40.72
C ILE A 792 -41.89 17.01 41.79
N GLN A 793 -42.40 17.16 43.04
CA GLN A 793 -41.58 17.62 44.16
C GLN A 793 -41.30 16.48 45.10
N PHE A 794 -40.06 16.39 45.57
CA PHE A 794 -39.59 15.56 46.64
C PHE A 794 -38.99 16.45 47.72
N GLU A 795 -39.41 16.23 48.94
CA GLU A 795 -38.87 16.80 50.16
C GLU A 795 -38.22 15.67 50.98
N SER A 796 -36.96 15.80 51.32
CA SER A 796 -36.29 14.80 52.15
C SER A 796 -35.74 15.46 53.40
N ASP A 797 -36.24 14.97 54.59
CA ASP A 797 -35.68 15.32 55.85
C ASP A 797 -34.39 14.50 56.10
N LEU A 798 -33.29 15.18 56.19
CA LEU A 798 -31.92 14.66 56.36
C LEU A 798 -31.31 15.16 57.68
N SER A 799 -32.13 15.59 58.62
CA SER A 799 -31.69 16.09 59.94
C SER A 799 -30.88 15.09 60.77
N HIS A 800 -30.99 13.81 60.43
CA HIS A 800 -30.28 12.70 61.08
C HIS A 800 -28.85 12.49 60.50
N LEU A 801 -28.48 13.14 59.43
CA LEU A 801 -27.16 13.00 58.81
C LEU A 801 -26.13 13.90 59.50
N SER A 802 -24.85 13.60 59.42
CA SER A 802 -23.76 14.46 59.89
C SER A 802 -23.49 15.59 58.89
N SER A 803 -22.99 16.72 59.41
CA SER A 803 -22.46 17.77 58.51
C SER A 803 -21.40 17.19 57.55
N GLY A 804 -21.49 17.49 56.26
CA GLY A 804 -20.57 16.93 55.28
C GLY A 804 -21.15 16.91 53.87
N MET A 805 -20.42 16.25 52.99
CA MET A 805 -20.75 16.12 51.56
C MET A 805 -21.45 14.79 51.26
N TYR A 806 -22.48 14.84 50.42
CA TYR A 806 -23.27 13.69 49.98
C TYR A 806 -23.47 13.73 48.47
N LEU A 807 -23.78 12.60 47.84
CA LEU A 807 -24.08 12.51 46.40
C LEU A 807 -25.59 12.21 46.25
N LEU A 808 -26.32 13.11 45.59
CA LEU A 808 -27.69 12.91 45.21
C LEU A 808 -27.76 12.39 43.77
N ILE A 809 -28.51 11.31 43.52
CA ILE A 809 -28.72 10.69 42.22
C ILE A 809 -30.22 10.65 41.92
N VAL A 810 -30.64 11.07 40.73
CA VAL A 810 -32.00 10.94 40.24
C VAL A 810 -32.02 9.88 39.13
N ARG A 811 -32.97 8.92 39.26
CA ARG A 811 -33.15 7.86 38.26
C ARG A 811 -34.56 7.91 37.68
N GLU A 812 -34.66 7.79 36.37
CA GLU A 812 -35.87 7.58 35.62
C GLU A 812 -35.93 6.13 35.13
N ASN A 813 -36.95 5.36 35.56
CA ASN A 813 -37.11 3.96 35.19
C ASN A 813 -35.82 3.10 35.43
N GLY A 814 -35.16 3.35 36.59
CA GLY A 814 -33.94 2.69 37.01
C GLY A 814 -32.63 3.27 36.41
N LYS A 815 -32.71 4.11 35.39
CA LYS A 815 -31.54 4.77 34.76
C LYS A 815 -31.22 6.09 35.45
N GLN A 816 -29.95 6.36 35.69
CA GLN A 816 -29.48 7.64 36.23
C GLN A 816 -29.64 8.73 35.13
N VAL A 817 -30.36 9.80 35.50
CA VAL A 817 -30.60 10.97 34.64
C VAL A 817 -29.98 12.25 35.17
N PHE A 818 -29.60 12.26 36.44
CA PHE A 818 -28.96 13.40 37.08
C PHE A 818 -28.19 13.00 38.33
N SER A 819 -27.09 13.70 38.61
CA SER A 819 -26.39 13.61 39.90
C SER A 819 -25.89 14.99 40.30
N LYS A 820 -25.85 15.21 41.62
CA LYS A 820 -25.38 16.49 42.20
C LYS A 820 -24.74 16.27 43.57
N LYS A 821 -23.60 16.89 43.77
CA LYS A 821 -23.05 17.00 45.13
C LYS A 821 -23.90 17.94 45.97
N ILE A 822 -24.30 17.49 47.15
CA ILE A 822 -25.05 18.26 48.12
C ILE A 822 -24.24 18.35 49.43
N ILE A 823 -24.34 19.51 50.09
CA ILE A 823 -23.57 19.80 51.29
C ILE A 823 -24.54 20.06 52.44
N ARG A 824 -24.42 19.30 53.51
CA ARG A 824 -25.10 19.57 54.80
C ARG A 824 -24.20 20.42 55.68
N ASN A 825 -24.72 21.55 56.14
CA ASN A 825 -24.03 22.46 57.08
C ASN A 825 -23.85 21.82 58.47
#